data_7875d9b0d88e379a22296612543ba454
#
_entry.id   7875d9b0d88e379a22296612543ba454
#
_cell.length_a   1.000
_cell.length_b   1.000
_cell.length_c   1.000
_cell.angle_alpha   90.00
_cell.angle_beta   90.00
_cell.angle_gamma   90.00
#
_symmetry.space_group_name_H-M   'P 1'
#
loop_
_entity.id
_entity.type
_entity.pdbx_description
1 polymer ?
#
loop_
_entity_poly.entity_id
_entity_poly.type
_entity_poly.pdbx_seq_one_letter_code
_entity_poly.pdbx_strand_id
1 'polypeptide(L)'
;MANPSVQMSEETKKFQEAVNSYFDYNKYGYTLEKGYWLLFLLYLVKNNALQVIDTSKISRSNKSKLKVFLCYSFKNIFKDVSNLSDEYKRLATCDCVVINLPDRDTDIQEIADGLGLCLDYNYHKDNLNIILVYTWTKLLQISPLWYEENSLWAFKEICKKISERREFELYAQPEGITNLIISLLDVKKGDIYYPYANWDVVDLLNANRKNEDIISFIQPIENHKYALIRLALLSCDLSIPHAITNSNPLTNWRGDIGFDYIVSTPPWSVKSYESNFPTIELDYLAHSSRDTKYKSIGVYTSSICYSGSSKSVLKELIDNDWLETVILLPKNIFSHTAIETTIIVVNKNKEHIGKVQIIDASDCYIKDAHKNILDTNAVLAKLDDHDNFFSNLEIGELDYNIYPQLYVSKNNADIPENYLALKVNTILESYNGSRHFSEEQGKMVTIADLSDNSLSSKINIEELKATDDLSRAVKVTEPVFLFSRIRDLKPSYCEASPESPIFLHPNVFAYKLNREVDWVDYQYFCYEISRRAKNIAVGVIPSISKSVLQRLNVYFPSENIEDQRRIIKEALLQLKLSQAKELGLQELIENMKAEYMNEIRMRKHDMRPHLTNLGSIGRLMQSYIKELDGMPELQNKLSSLVAEHVKAVESLSNLVSVLSEEQTFGKAEEINLNQLFTDLEKSNNPKISGFKLVYHIDRNALDASEISNEDDSTENIPLYVKIARIDFERLVSNILENARTHGFANREDNNGVVSIFVTVNSENDSFQIDFINNGNPLPDGMNKMRFGLRGEKAGNTGGTGNGGYIIKSIVEHYKGDYDVFMDADDTVIRVLLPISRESYE
;
A
#
# COMPACT_ATOMS: atom_id res chain seq x y z
N MET A 1 6.55 15.11 -25.01
CA MET A 1 7.94 15.12 -25.46
C MET A 1 8.74 14.41 -24.38
N ALA A 2 9.35 13.27 -24.70
CA ALA A 2 10.19 12.54 -23.75
C ALA A 2 11.36 13.44 -23.34
N ASN A 3 11.56 13.60 -22.03
CA ASN A 3 12.74 14.27 -21.50
C ASN A 3 13.99 13.56 -22.03
N PRO A 4 14.97 14.29 -22.59
CA PRO A 4 16.25 13.70 -22.93
C PRO A 4 16.84 13.16 -21.62
N SER A 5 17.26 11.89 -21.62
CA SER A 5 17.99 11.26 -20.54
C SER A 5 19.19 12.14 -20.18
N VAL A 6 19.09 12.89 -19.09
CA VAL A 6 20.22 13.58 -18.50
C VAL A 6 21.23 12.51 -18.13
N GLN A 7 22.36 12.50 -18.80
CA GLN A 7 23.43 11.54 -18.54
C GLN A 7 23.92 11.81 -17.10
N MET A 8 23.56 10.93 -16.16
CA MET A 8 23.96 11.07 -14.76
C MET A 8 25.48 11.21 -14.67
N SER A 9 25.96 12.15 -13.86
CA SER A 9 27.40 12.31 -13.65
C SER A 9 27.99 11.03 -13.05
N GLU A 10 29.26 10.78 -13.32
CA GLU A 10 29.98 9.61 -12.78
C GLU A 10 29.98 9.62 -11.23
N GLU A 11 30.06 10.80 -10.62
CA GLU A 11 30.03 10.98 -9.16
C GLU A 11 28.64 10.67 -8.58
N THR A 12 27.56 11.06 -9.27
CA THR A 12 26.19 10.71 -8.88
C THR A 12 26.00 9.18 -8.88
N LYS A 13 26.52 8.48 -9.88
CA LYS A 13 26.49 7.00 -9.93
C LYS A 13 27.27 6.38 -8.77
N LYS A 14 28.48 6.88 -8.51
CA LYS A 14 29.29 6.41 -7.37
C LYS A 14 28.57 6.58 -6.03
N PHE A 15 27.87 7.72 -5.86
CA PHE A 15 27.06 7.95 -4.68
C PHE A 15 25.93 6.94 -4.54
N GLN A 16 25.15 6.73 -5.60
CA GLN A 16 24.05 5.75 -5.61
C GLN A 16 24.55 4.33 -5.36
N GLU A 17 25.67 3.92 -5.96
CA GLU A 17 26.28 2.62 -5.71
C GLU A 17 26.71 2.46 -4.25
N ALA A 18 27.27 3.50 -3.63
CA ALA A 18 27.64 3.46 -2.21
C ALA A 18 26.42 3.31 -1.31
N VAL A 19 25.35 4.09 -1.58
CA VAL A 19 24.08 4.03 -0.84
C VAL A 19 23.40 2.67 -1.01
N ASN A 20 23.25 2.20 -2.25
CA ASN A 20 22.63 0.90 -2.53
C ASN A 20 23.42 -0.24 -1.85
N SER A 21 24.76 -0.26 -1.96
CA SER A 21 25.60 -1.25 -1.28
C SER A 21 25.42 -1.26 0.23
N TYR A 22 25.17 -0.09 0.86
CA TYR A 22 24.90 0.02 2.28
C TYR A 22 23.57 -0.62 2.66
N PHE A 23 22.51 -0.34 1.90
CA PHE A 23 21.19 -0.90 2.15
C PHE A 23 21.13 -2.39 1.82
N ASP A 24 21.76 -2.84 0.74
CA ASP A 24 21.85 -4.26 0.37
C ASP A 24 22.54 -5.10 1.44
N TYR A 25 23.67 -4.60 2.00
CA TYR A 25 24.36 -5.29 3.09
C TYR A 25 23.49 -5.40 4.35
N ASN A 26 22.73 -4.36 4.66
CA ASN A 26 21.86 -4.30 5.83
C ASN A 26 20.46 -4.92 5.58
N LYS A 27 20.21 -5.53 4.44
CA LYS A 27 18.92 -6.05 4.01
C LYS A 27 18.25 -6.95 5.05
N TYR A 28 19.04 -7.82 5.66
CA TYR A 28 18.62 -8.70 6.75
C TYR A 28 19.03 -8.09 8.10
N GLY A 29 18.08 -7.67 8.91
CA GLY A 29 18.31 -7.00 10.18
C GLY A 29 18.56 -5.48 10.04
N TYR A 30 17.89 -4.86 9.06
CA TYR A 30 17.82 -3.40 8.95
C TYR A 30 17.04 -2.83 10.11
N THR A 31 17.56 -1.77 10.72
CA THR A 31 16.88 -0.95 11.71
C THR A 31 16.86 0.50 11.23
N LEU A 32 15.88 1.30 11.65
CA LEU A 32 15.81 2.72 11.32
C LEU A 32 17.09 3.47 11.76
N GLU A 33 17.68 3.05 12.87
CA GLU A 33 18.98 3.52 13.36
C GLU A 33 20.08 3.42 12.30
N LYS A 34 20.14 2.30 11.54
CA LYS A 34 21.11 2.12 10.47
C LYS A 34 20.94 3.13 9.33
N GLY A 35 19.68 3.48 9.00
CA GLY A 35 19.39 4.54 8.04
C GLY A 35 19.85 5.91 8.56
N TYR A 36 19.59 6.22 9.81
CA TYR A 36 20.03 7.46 10.44
C TYR A 36 21.56 7.56 10.53
N TRP A 37 22.26 6.44 10.76
CA TRP A 37 23.72 6.40 10.68
C TRP A 37 24.25 6.81 9.31
N LEU A 38 23.59 6.40 8.22
CA LEU A 38 24.02 6.78 6.88
C LEU A 38 23.79 8.28 6.61
N LEU A 39 22.65 8.85 7.04
CA LEU A 39 22.40 10.28 6.96
C LEU A 39 23.41 11.11 7.77
N PHE A 40 23.72 10.62 8.95
CA PHE A 40 24.74 11.25 9.82
C PHE A 40 26.13 11.16 9.20
N LEU A 41 26.48 10.04 8.58
CA LEU A 41 27.73 9.86 7.84
C LEU A 41 27.84 10.83 6.67
N LEU A 42 26.76 11.05 5.88
CA LEU A 42 26.74 12.04 4.80
C LEU A 42 27.10 13.42 5.31
N TYR A 43 26.50 13.85 6.41
CA TYR A 43 26.83 15.12 7.07
C TYR A 43 28.30 15.22 7.45
N LEU A 44 28.86 14.17 8.09
CA LEU A 44 30.24 14.14 8.56
C LEU A 44 31.26 14.16 7.39
N VAL A 45 30.97 13.44 6.30
CA VAL A 45 31.80 13.43 5.08
C VAL A 45 31.81 14.80 4.42
N LYS A 46 30.63 15.38 4.21
CA LYS A 46 30.50 16.70 3.59
C LYS A 46 31.27 17.78 4.35
N ASN A 47 31.18 17.77 5.68
CA ASN A 47 31.82 18.78 6.53
C ASN A 47 33.27 18.42 6.91
N ASN A 48 33.85 17.39 6.34
CA ASN A 48 35.19 16.90 6.65
C ASN A 48 35.44 16.72 8.18
N ALA A 49 34.39 16.25 8.88
CA ALA A 49 34.35 16.15 10.34
C ALA A 49 34.90 14.83 10.90
N LEU A 50 35.45 13.94 10.06
CA LEU A 50 36.00 12.66 10.45
C LEU A 50 37.51 12.72 10.45
N GLN A 51 38.11 12.35 11.58
CA GLN A 51 39.58 12.17 11.74
C GLN A 51 39.92 10.74 12.08
N VAL A 52 41.01 10.27 11.51
CA VAL A 52 41.58 8.95 11.82
C VAL A 52 42.59 9.08 12.90
N ILE A 53 42.42 8.38 14.03
CA ILE A 53 43.32 8.41 15.17
C ILE A 53 43.83 7.00 15.49
N ASP A 54 45.12 6.87 15.69
CA ASP A 54 45.75 5.66 16.19
C ASP A 54 45.49 5.54 17.70
N THR A 55 44.52 4.68 18.05
CA THR A 55 44.09 4.49 19.45
C THR A 55 45.17 3.87 20.34
N SER A 56 46.22 3.26 19.74
CA SER A 56 47.35 2.71 20.52
C SER A 56 48.16 3.80 21.22
N LYS A 57 48.12 5.03 20.72
CA LYS A 57 48.83 6.21 21.27
C LYS A 57 48.00 7.00 22.28
N ILE A 58 46.76 6.60 22.54
CA ILE A 58 45.86 7.32 23.44
C ILE A 58 45.79 6.63 24.79
N SER A 59 46.04 7.38 25.89
CA SER A 59 45.91 6.85 27.24
C SER A 59 44.48 6.39 27.56
N ARG A 60 44.33 5.36 28.43
CA ARG A 60 43.01 4.84 28.85
C ARG A 60 42.08 5.92 29.43
N SER A 61 42.65 6.90 30.14
CA SER A 61 41.89 8.04 30.72
C SER A 61 41.33 9.02 29.68
N ASN A 62 41.94 9.09 28.51
CA ASN A 62 41.46 9.97 27.44
C ASN A 62 40.55 9.28 26.42
N LYS A 63 40.57 7.94 26.36
CA LYS A 63 39.67 7.16 25.50
C LYS A 63 38.17 7.40 25.81
N SER A 64 37.83 7.56 27.09
CA SER A 64 36.44 7.84 27.51
C SER A 64 35.94 9.26 27.17
N LYS A 65 36.83 10.16 26.78
CA LYS A 65 36.47 11.54 26.38
C LYS A 65 36.37 11.74 24.87
N LEU A 66 36.77 10.72 24.10
CA LEU A 66 36.70 10.78 22.65
C LEU A 66 35.29 10.46 22.16
N LYS A 67 34.71 11.34 21.36
CA LYS A 67 33.53 11.02 20.61
C LYS A 67 33.93 10.21 19.39
N VAL A 68 33.63 8.92 19.40
CA VAL A 68 34.04 7.97 18.37
C VAL A 68 32.84 7.59 17.51
N PHE A 69 32.96 7.86 16.24
CA PHE A 69 31.92 7.49 15.27
C PHE A 69 32.04 6.02 14.86
N LEU A 70 33.25 5.58 14.56
CA LEU A 70 33.54 4.22 14.10
C LEU A 70 34.81 3.68 14.77
N CYS A 71 34.72 2.48 15.34
CA CYS A 71 35.86 1.80 15.90
C CYS A 71 36.10 0.47 15.18
N TYR A 72 36.93 0.48 14.15
CA TYR A 72 37.25 -0.72 13.39
C TYR A 72 38.72 -0.71 12.89
N SER A 73 39.33 -1.91 12.81
CA SER A 73 40.66 -2.05 12.20
C SER A 73 40.55 -2.02 10.68
N PHE A 74 40.99 -0.94 10.07
CA PHE A 74 41.04 -0.78 8.62
C PHE A 74 41.97 -1.77 7.93
N LYS A 75 42.92 -2.40 8.67
CA LYS A 75 43.84 -3.43 8.15
C LYS A 75 43.10 -4.61 7.50
N ASN A 76 41.88 -4.89 7.93
CA ASN A 76 41.09 -6.00 7.41
C ASN A 76 40.29 -5.64 6.13
N ILE A 77 40.12 -4.35 5.85
CA ILE A 77 39.34 -3.87 4.67
C ILE A 77 40.27 -3.69 3.47
N PHE A 78 41.47 -3.18 3.67
CA PHE A 78 42.43 -2.91 2.60
C PHE A 78 43.47 -4.05 2.53
N LYS A 79 43.18 -5.05 1.67
CA LYS A 79 44.13 -6.18 1.43
C LYS A 79 45.38 -5.78 0.63
N ASP A 80 45.30 -4.75 -0.20
CA ASP A 80 46.38 -4.20 -0.99
C ASP A 80 46.41 -2.68 -0.89
N VAL A 81 47.47 -2.15 -0.25
CA VAL A 81 47.64 -0.73 0.06
C VAL A 81 48.47 -0.01 -1.02
N SER A 82 49.07 -0.75 -1.97
CA SER A 82 50.06 -0.20 -2.92
C SER A 82 49.51 0.85 -3.86
N ASN A 83 48.24 0.71 -4.23
CA ASN A 83 47.55 1.60 -5.22
C ASN A 83 46.63 2.67 -4.59
N LEU A 84 46.64 2.82 -3.27
CA LEU A 84 45.84 3.79 -2.55
C LEU A 84 46.52 5.14 -2.46
N SER A 85 45.76 6.22 -2.41
CA SER A 85 46.26 7.56 -2.10
C SER A 85 46.89 7.57 -0.68
N ASP A 86 47.74 8.52 -0.40
CA ASP A 86 48.43 8.61 0.90
C ASP A 86 47.50 8.74 2.09
N GLU A 87 46.31 9.29 1.86
CA GLU A 87 45.24 9.38 2.85
C GLU A 87 44.64 8.00 3.15
N TYR A 88 44.40 7.18 2.15
CA TYR A 88 43.90 5.80 2.33
C TYR A 88 44.97 4.89 2.91
N LYS A 89 46.28 5.12 2.63
CA LYS A 89 47.40 4.41 3.28
C LYS A 89 47.44 4.69 4.78
N ARG A 90 47.13 5.93 5.20
CA ARG A 90 47.01 6.28 6.62
C ARG A 90 45.80 5.55 7.25
N LEU A 91 44.66 5.53 6.57
CA LEU A 91 43.50 4.80 7.03
C LEU A 91 43.74 3.31 7.22
N ALA A 92 44.49 2.66 6.34
CA ALA A 92 44.82 1.24 6.38
C ALA A 92 45.65 0.85 7.59
N THR A 93 46.27 1.80 8.29
CA THR A 93 47.10 1.54 9.49
C THR A 93 46.44 1.88 10.81
N CYS A 94 45.23 2.46 10.80
CA CYS A 94 44.56 2.97 11.98
C CYS A 94 43.50 2.03 12.53
N ASP A 95 43.21 2.14 13.82
CA ASP A 95 42.24 1.29 14.52
C ASP A 95 40.92 2.02 14.85
N CYS A 96 40.82 3.35 14.59
CA CYS A 96 39.64 4.12 15.00
C CYS A 96 39.43 5.38 14.14
N VAL A 97 38.22 5.73 13.87
CA VAL A 97 37.79 7.02 13.30
C VAL A 97 37.11 7.82 14.37
N VAL A 98 37.56 9.04 14.56
CA VAL A 98 37.00 9.97 15.53
C VAL A 98 36.30 11.12 14.84
N ILE A 99 35.19 11.51 15.39
CA ILE A 99 34.50 12.74 14.96
C ILE A 99 35.28 13.93 15.48
N ASN A 100 35.78 14.76 14.59
CA ASN A 100 36.34 16.05 14.96
C ASN A 100 35.20 17.07 15.02
N LEU A 101 34.58 17.19 16.18
CA LEU A 101 33.56 18.21 16.39
C LEU A 101 34.27 19.50 16.82
N PRO A 102 34.05 20.63 16.14
CA PRO A 102 34.48 21.94 16.64
C PRO A 102 33.92 22.20 18.04
N ASP A 103 34.67 22.92 18.89
CA ASP A 103 34.34 23.16 20.32
C ASP A 103 32.95 23.81 20.59
N ARG A 104 32.15 24.12 19.55
CA ARG A 104 30.80 24.71 19.63
C ARG A 104 29.65 23.74 19.35
N ASP A 105 29.88 22.45 19.08
CA ASP A 105 28.87 21.53 18.59
C ASP A 105 28.17 20.70 19.69
N THR A 106 27.56 21.40 20.66
CA THR A 106 26.43 20.82 21.41
C THR A 106 25.32 20.32 20.49
N ASP A 107 25.10 21.00 19.37
CA ASP A 107 24.07 20.70 18.37
C ASP A 107 24.19 19.31 17.73
N ILE A 108 25.41 18.88 17.40
CA ILE A 108 25.62 17.55 16.77
C ILE A 108 25.37 16.40 17.77
N GLN A 109 25.72 16.60 19.04
CA GLN A 109 25.41 15.61 20.07
C GLN A 109 23.89 15.51 20.30
N GLU A 110 23.19 16.64 20.36
CA GLU A 110 21.72 16.68 20.48
C GLU A 110 21.01 16.03 19.29
N ILE A 111 21.53 16.23 18.07
CA ILE A 111 21.00 15.57 16.87
C ILE A 111 21.21 14.07 16.94
N ALA A 112 22.40 13.60 17.29
CA ALA A 112 22.70 12.19 17.43
C ALA A 112 21.82 11.54 18.49
N ASP A 113 21.70 12.14 19.67
CA ASP A 113 20.88 11.66 20.78
C ASP A 113 19.39 11.64 20.39
N GLY A 114 18.92 12.66 19.68
CA GLY A 114 17.54 12.74 19.20
C GLY A 114 17.20 11.70 18.13
N LEU A 115 18.19 11.21 17.36
CA LEU A 115 18.07 10.11 16.40
C LEU A 115 18.32 8.74 17.03
N GLY A 116 18.63 8.67 18.33
CA GLY A 116 18.97 7.42 19.01
C GLY A 116 20.36 6.89 18.66
N LEU A 117 21.25 7.75 18.12
CA LEU A 117 22.60 7.37 17.72
C LEU A 117 23.56 7.53 18.90
N CYS A 118 24.17 6.44 19.36
CA CYS A 118 25.14 6.48 20.44
C CYS A 118 26.55 6.77 19.90
N LEU A 119 27.13 7.90 20.28
CA LEU A 119 28.51 8.29 19.91
C LEU A 119 29.56 7.82 20.92
N ASP A 120 29.26 6.85 21.80
CA ASP A 120 30.18 6.35 22.81
C ASP A 120 31.14 5.31 22.24
N TYR A 121 32.43 5.43 22.59
CA TYR A 121 33.49 4.50 22.20
C TYR A 121 33.21 3.02 22.54
N ASN A 122 32.54 2.75 23.66
CA ASN A 122 32.29 1.38 24.11
C ASN A 122 31.14 0.68 23.35
N TYR A 123 30.25 1.43 22.72
CA TYR A 123 29.13 0.91 22.00
C TYR A 123 29.52 0.31 20.64
N HIS A 124 30.59 0.79 20.02
CA HIS A 124 30.95 0.48 18.64
C HIS A 124 31.89 -0.71 18.47
N LYS A 125 31.94 -1.63 19.43
CA LYS A 125 32.85 -2.80 19.36
C LYS A 125 32.42 -3.89 18.38
N ASP A 126 31.20 -3.90 17.95
CA ASP A 126 30.60 -4.97 17.16
C ASP A 126 30.43 -4.65 15.66
N ASN A 127 30.11 -5.65 14.85
CA ASN A 127 30.17 -5.73 13.40
C ASN A 127 29.39 -4.66 12.60
N LEU A 128 28.64 -3.76 13.22
CA LEU A 128 27.87 -2.69 12.57
C LEU A 128 28.75 -1.70 11.80
N ASN A 129 30.02 -1.64 12.16
CA ASN A 129 30.93 -0.62 11.68
C ASN A 129 31.62 -0.91 10.34
N ILE A 130 31.65 -2.17 9.86
CA ILE A 130 32.40 -2.52 8.64
C ILE A 130 31.79 -1.85 7.43
N ILE A 131 30.46 -1.96 7.27
CA ILE A 131 29.79 -1.41 6.11
C ILE A 131 29.75 0.12 6.13
N LEU A 132 29.60 0.74 7.30
CA LEU A 132 29.69 2.19 7.43
C LEU A 132 31.06 2.71 7.03
N VAL A 133 32.15 2.03 7.48
CA VAL A 133 33.52 2.35 7.08
C VAL A 133 33.72 2.20 5.57
N TYR A 134 33.25 1.09 4.99
CA TYR A 134 33.32 0.85 3.56
C TYR A 134 32.55 1.92 2.76
N THR A 135 31.33 2.25 3.20
CA THR A 135 30.53 3.31 2.58
C THR A 135 31.23 4.66 2.70
N TRP A 136 31.78 5.00 3.87
CA TRP A 136 32.54 6.22 4.07
C TRP A 136 33.74 6.32 3.09
N THR A 137 34.52 5.25 2.92
CA THR A 137 35.64 5.26 1.97
C THR A 137 35.20 5.50 0.53
N LYS A 138 34.01 5.02 0.14
CA LYS A 138 33.44 5.31 -1.17
C LYS A 138 32.94 6.74 -1.29
N LEU A 139 32.26 7.26 -0.26
CA LEU A 139 31.77 8.65 -0.26
C LEU A 139 32.93 9.67 -0.29
N LEU A 140 34.09 9.36 0.31
CA LEU A 140 35.27 10.22 0.23
C LEU A 140 35.91 10.30 -1.17
N GLN A 141 35.60 9.37 -2.09
CA GLN A 141 36.07 9.42 -3.48
C GLN A 141 35.28 10.39 -4.35
N ILE A 142 34.20 10.95 -3.81
CA ILE A 142 33.36 11.95 -4.47
C ILE A 142 33.91 13.32 -4.16
N SER A 143 33.97 14.21 -5.17
CA SER A 143 34.55 15.54 -4.98
C SER A 143 33.77 16.39 -3.99
N PRO A 144 34.41 17.23 -3.17
CA PRO A 144 33.75 18.21 -2.30
C PRO A 144 32.78 19.12 -3.06
N LEU A 145 33.13 19.54 -4.27
CA LEU A 145 32.30 20.39 -5.12
C LEU A 145 30.96 19.71 -5.47
N TRP A 146 30.99 18.40 -5.71
CA TRP A 146 29.75 17.66 -5.97
C TRP A 146 28.80 17.71 -4.75
N TYR A 147 29.32 17.59 -3.53
CA TYR A 147 28.51 17.70 -2.32
C TYR A 147 27.91 19.09 -2.12
N GLU A 148 28.66 20.15 -2.46
CA GLU A 148 28.15 21.53 -2.40
C GLU A 148 26.92 21.70 -3.33
N GLU A 149 26.95 21.11 -4.52
CA GLU A 149 25.87 21.22 -5.50
C GLU A 149 24.72 20.24 -5.28
N ASN A 150 24.99 19.05 -4.73
CA ASN A 150 24.05 17.93 -4.73
C ASN A 150 23.64 17.43 -3.33
N SER A 151 23.99 18.15 -2.25
CA SER A 151 23.75 17.66 -0.88
C SER A 151 22.27 17.43 -0.57
N LEU A 152 21.38 18.29 -1.04
CA LEU A 152 19.92 18.10 -0.86
C LEU A 152 19.43 16.83 -1.59
N TRP A 153 19.86 16.65 -2.84
CA TRP A 153 19.54 15.44 -3.60
C TRP A 153 20.09 14.19 -2.91
N ALA A 154 21.34 14.22 -2.46
CA ALA A 154 21.98 13.08 -1.75
C ALA A 154 21.24 12.72 -0.46
N PHE A 155 20.84 13.72 0.33
CA PHE A 155 20.07 13.53 1.55
C PHE A 155 18.70 12.87 1.24
N LYS A 156 17.99 13.39 0.21
CA LYS A 156 16.69 12.86 -0.22
C LYS A 156 16.79 11.42 -0.73
N GLU A 157 17.85 11.06 -1.48
CA GLU A 157 18.05 9.69 -1.96
C GLU A 157 18.21 8.68 -0.81
N ILE A 158 18.94 9.05 0.24
CA ILE A 158 19.04 8.20 1.43
C ILE A 158 17.69 8.09 2.13
N CYS A 159 16.98 9.20 2.34
CA CYS A 159 15.65 9.20 2.96
C CYS A 159 14.64 8.37 2.16
N LYS A 160 14.68 8.46 0.82
CA LYS A 160 13.86 7.64 -0.07
C LYS A 160 14.13 6.15 0.15
N LYS A 161 15.39 5.74 0.20
CA LYS A 161 15.78 4.35 0.48
C LYS A 161 15.34 3.86 1.87
N ILE A 162 15.36 4.73 2.87
CA ILE A 162 14.82 4.43 4.21
C ILE A 162 13.30 4.20 4.12
N SER A 163 12.58 5.04 3.37
CA SER A 163 11.10 4.98 3.23
C SER A 163 10.61 3.83 2.34
N GLU A 164 11.45 3.25 1.48
CA GLU A 164 11.09 2.08 0.67
C GLU A 164 10.71 0.86 1.51
N ARG A 165 11.08 0.84 2.80
CA ARG A 165 10.79 -0.27 3.72
C ARG A 165 9.57 0.03 4.58
N ARG A 166 8.56 -0.85 4.48
CA ARG A 166 7.25 -0.71 5.14
C ARG A 166 7.32 -0.57 6.66
N GLU A 167 8.37 -1.12 7.29
CA GLU A 167 8.57 -1.10 8.73
C GLU A 167 9.04 0.26 9.28
N PHE A 168 9.49 1.17 8.39
CA PHE A 168 10.12 2.44 8.76
C PHE A 168 9.49 3.57 7.96
N GLU A 169 8.28 3.94 8.34
CA GLU A 169 7.51 5.00 7.71
C GLU A 169 8.12 6.37 8.02
N LEU A 170 9.14 6.74 7.27
CA LEU A 170 9.41 8.15 7.06
C LEU A 170 8.32 8.65 6.09
N TYR A 171 7.19 9.10 6.59
CA TYR A 171 6.13 9.73 5.81
C TYR A 171 6.66 11.02 5.17
N ALA A 172 7.39 10.85 4.09
CA ALA A 172 7.85 11.95 3.28
C ALA A 172 6.80 12.26 2.24
N GLN A 173 6.51 13.54 2.09
CA GLN A 173 5.62 14.02 1.05
C GLN A 173 6.26 13.80 -0.33
N PRO A 174 5.53 13.21 -1.30
CA PRO A 174 6.02 13.08 -2.66
C PRO A 174 6.38 14.43 -3.30
N GLU A 175 7.44 14.47 -4.07
CA GLU A 175 7.96 15.69 -4.70
C GLU A 175 6.91 16.44 -5.54
N GLY A 176 6.03 15.71 -6.25
CA GLY A 176 4.94 16.31 -7.01
C GLY A 176 3.96 17.10 -6.14
N ILE A 177 3.67 16.63 -4.93
CA ILE A 177 2.81 17.33 -3.97
C ILE A 177 3.54 18.56 -3.43
N THR A 178 4.82 18.46 -3.09
CA THR A 178 5.62 19.59 -2.64
C THR A 178 5.66 20.71 -3.71
N ASN A 179 5.89 20.35 -4.97
CA ASN A 179 5.87 21.28 -6.08
C ASN A 179 4.50 21.96 -6.26
N LEU A 180 3.42 21.20 -6.09
CA LEU A 180 2.07 21.75 -6.15
C LEU A 180 1.81 22.73 -4.99
N ILE A 181 2.23 22.39 -3.77
CA ILE A 181 2.12 23.31 -2.61
C ILE A 181 2.91 24.59 -2.85
N ILE A 182 4.13 24.52 -3.39
CA ILE A 182 4.94 25.69 -3.72
C ILE A 182 4.21 26.60 -4.70
N SER A 183 3.60 26.00 -5.75
CA SER A 183 2.82 26.75 -6.75
C SER A 183 1.58 27.41 -6.15
N LEU A 184 0.84 26.70 -5.27
CA LEU A 184 -0.37 27.19 -4.62
C LEU A 184 -0.06 28.26 -3.55
N LEU A 185 1.11 28.18 -2.92
CA LEU A 185 1.52 29.09 -1.86
C LEU A 185 1.88 30.48 -2.43
N ASP A 186 2.60 30.54 -3.53
CA ASP A 186 3.06 31.75 -4.26
C ASP A 186 3.48 32.90 -3.34
N VAL A 187 4.34 32.61 -2.35
CA VAL A 187 4.77 33.61 -1.36
C VAL A 187 5.88 34.49 -1.92
N LYS A 188 5.74 35.81 -1.79
CA LYS A 188 6.77 36.77 -2.15
C LYS A 188 7.50 37.32 -0.90
N LYS A 189 6.82 37.38 0.24
CA LYS A 189 7.36 37.89 1.52
C LYS A 189 6.46 37.44 2.67
N GLY A 190 6.98 37.40 3.89
CA GLY A 190 6.23 37.17 5.12
C GLY A 190 6.69 35.96 5.89
N ASP A 191 5.97 35.63 6.92
CA ASP A 191 6.28 34.56 7.85
C ASP A 191 5.49 33.29 7.50
N ILE A 192 6.20 32.14 7.40
CA ILE A 192 5.56 30.84 7.14
C ILE A 192 5.76 29.96 8.35
N TYR A 193 4.68 29.40 8.87
CA TYR A 193 4.69 28.40 9.93
C TYR A 193 4.44 27.00 9.39
N TYR A 194 5.31 26.07 9.79
CA TYR A 194 5.28 24.66 9.41
C TYR A 194 5.07 23.78 10.67
N PRO A 195 3.82 23.65 11.19
CA PRO A 195 3.52 22.71 12.26
C PRO A 195 3.53 21.28 11.75
N TYR A 196 3.73 20.31 12.65
CA TYR A 196 3.82 18.88 12.32
C TYR A 196 4.89 18.55 11.26
N ALA A 197 5.89 19.39 11.13
CA ALA A 197 6.91 19.28 10.09
C ALA A 197 7.68 17.96 10.17
N ASN A 198 8.00 17.41 9.01
CA ASN A 198 8.91 16.30 8.82
C ASN A 198 10.13 16.79 8.00
N TRP A 199 11.09 15.93 7.75
CA TRP A 199 12.32 16.28 7.04
C TRP A 199 12.09 16.88 5.64
N ASP A 200 11.00 16.54 4.98
CA ASP A 200 10.59 17.03 3.66
C ASP A 200 10.30 18.55 3.63
N VAL A 201 10.13 19.19 4.78
CA VAL A 201 10.06 20.65 4.87
C VAL A 201 11.27 21.35 4.23
N VAL A 202 12.42 20.65 4.12
CA VAL A 202 13.63 21.21 3.47
C VAL A 202 13.42 21.52 1.98
N ASP A 203 12.50 20.84 1.29
CA ASP A 203 12.15 21.15 -0.09
C ASP A 203 11.41 22.48 -0.20
N LEU A 204 10.46 22.73 0.72
CA LEU A 204 9.73 24.00 0.80
C LEU A 204 10.67 25.18 1.16
N LEU A 205 11.61 24.92 2.08
CA LEU A 205 12.65 25.89 2.43
C LEU A 205 13.57 26.18 1.25
N ASN A 206 14.01 25.14 0.54
CA ASN A 206 14.89 25.30 -0.61
C ASN A 206 14.25 26.10 -1.76
N ALA A 207 12.92 25.95 -1.96
CA ALA A 207 12.19 26.76 -2.93
C ALA A 207 12.26 28.25 -2.64
N ASN A 208 12.31 28.61 -1.36
CA ASN A 208 12.41 30.00 -0.88
C ASN A 208 13.85 30.48 -0.67
N ARG A 209 14.87 29.66 -1.02
CA ARG A 209 16.29 29.90 -0.71
C ARG A 209 16.84 31.26 -1.09
N LYS A 210 16.31 31.87 -2.13
CA LYS A 210 16.79 33.16 -2.65
C LYS A 210 16.01 34.38 -2.13
N ASN A 211 15.01 34.15 -1.27
CA ASN A 211 14.12 35.19 -0.78
C ASN A 211 14.33 35.43 0.72
N GLU A 212 15.14 36.44 1.06
CA GLU A 212 15.43 36.81 2.45
C GLU A 212 14.25 37.45 3.17
N ASP A 213 13.21 37.88 2.43
CA ASP A 213 11.98 38.45 3.00
C ASP A 213 11.01 37.38 3.55
N ILE A 214 11.36 36.09 3.43
CA ILE A 214 10.58 34.98 3.96
C ILE A 214 11.27 34.38 5.20
N ILE A 215 10.55 34.36 6.32
CA ILE A 215 11.02 33.76 7.56
C ILE A 215 10.22 32.49 7.83
N SER A 216 10.91 31.37 8.07
CA SER A 216 10.29 30.06 8.28
C SER A 216 10.34 29.63 9.74
N PHE A 217 9.19 29.25 10.30
CA PHE A 217 9.05 28.74 11.66
C PHE A 217 8.64 27.25 11.59
N ILE A 218 9.48 26.36 12.11
CA ILE A 218 9.35 24.91 11.96
C ILE A 218 9.07 24.28 13.32
N GLN A 219 8.03 23.48 13.43
CA GLN A 219 7.65 22.80 14.66
C GLN A 219 7.26 21.34 14.39
N PRO A 220 8.19 20.39 14.56
CA PRO A 220 7.91 18.96 14.44
C PRO A 220 7.14 18.44 15.66
N ILE A 221 6.41 17.33 15.47
CA ILE A 221 5.62 16.70 16.53
C ILE A 221 6.47 15.84 17.49
N GLU A 222 7.60 15.31 17.02
CA GLU A 222 8.42 14.33 17.73
C GLU A 222 9.90 14.69 17.74
N ASN A 223 10.59 14.32 18.81
CA ASN A 223 12.01 14.65 19.00
C ASN A 223 12.92 14.10 17.90
N HIS A 224 12.66 12.88 17.40
CA HIS A 224 13.46 12.31 16.31
C HIS A 224 13.28 13.07 14.99
N LYS A 225 12.07 13.58 14.69
CA LYS A 225 11.80 14.43 13.51
C LYS A 225 12.50 15.79 13.66
N TYR A 226 12.50 16.37 14.86
CA TYR A 226 13.26 17.55 15.16
C TYR A 226 14.75 17.38 14.85
N ALA A 227 15.36 16.29 15.34
CA ALA A 227 16.76 15.98 15.08
C ALA A 227 17.04 15.73 13.59
N LEU A 228 16.12 15.04 12.89
CA LEU A 228 16.25 14.75 11.46
C LEU A 228 16.18 16.02 10.60
N ILE A 229 15.27 16.94 10.91
CA ILE A 229 15.18 18.23 10.21
C ILE A 229 16.43 19.05 10.45
N ARG A 230 16.95 19.13 11.67
CA ARG A 230 18.21 19.81 11.96
C ARG A 230 19.37 19.21 11.18
N LEU A 231 19.47 17.88 11.14
CA LEU A 231 20.49 17.19 10.34
C LEU A 231 20.37 17.53 8.85
N ALA A 232 19.14 17.58 8.33
CA ALA A 232 18.89 17.94 6.94
C ALA A 232 19.29 19.40 6.62
N LEU A 233 18.95 20.35 7.48
CA LEU A 233 19.34 21.75 7.34
C LEU A 233 20.86 21.95 7.31
N LEU A 234 21.56 21.25 8.21
CA LEU A 234 23.03 21.31 8.29
C LEU A 234 23.70 20.57 7.11
N SER A 235 23.12 19.44 6.67
CA SER A 235 23.65 18.66 5.54
C SER A 235 23.49 19.38 4.21
N CYS A 236 22.43 20.16 4.05
CA CYS A 236 22.08 20.81 2.79
C CYS A 236 22.51 22.29 2.69
N ASP A 237 23.20 22.85 3.70
CA ASP A 237 23.61 24.26 3.79
C ASP A 237 22.45 25.23 3.49
N LEU A 238 21.28 24.92 4.01
CA LEU A 238 20.10 25.78 3.86
C LEU A 238 20.21 26.97 4.84
N SER A 239 21.01 27.96 4.47
CA SER A 239 21.12 29.24 5.20
C SER A 239 19.94 30.15 4.89
N ILE A 240 18.74 29.73 5.28
CA ILE A 240 17.50 30.48 5.11
C ILE A 240 17.13 31.06 6.47
N PRO A 241 16.52 32.24 6.57
CA PRO A 241 15.95 32.74 7.81
C PRO A 241 14.93 31.74 8.35
N HIS A 242 15.29 31.00 9.41
CA HIS A 242 14.42 30.01 10.02
C HIS A 242 14.59 29.92 11.52
N ALA A 243 13.53 29.48 12.19
CA ALA A 243 13.54 29.07 13.58
C ALA A 243 12.90 27.67 13.70
N ILE A 244 13.54 26.79 14.45
CA ILE A 244 13.01 25.44 14.71
C ILE A 244 12.85 25.26 16.21
N THR A 245 11.70 24.75 16.64
CA THR A 245 11.40 24.47 18.06
C THR A 245 11.07 23.01 18.28
N ASN A 246 11.67 22.43 19.32
CA ASN A 246 11.35 21.07 19.77
C ASN A 246 10.19 21.11 20.78
N SER A 247 8.96 21.24 20.27
CA SER A 247 7.73 21.22 21.08
C SER A 247 6.57 20.65 20.26
N ASN A 248 5.69 19.90 20.90
CA ASN A 248 4.53 19.31 20.23
C ASN A 248 3.51 20.41 19.87
N PRO A 249 3.11 20.58 18.60
CA PRO A 249 2.12 21.58 18.20
C PRO A 249 0.71 21.32 18.75
N LEU A 250 0.37 20.10 19.19
CA LEU A 250 -0.92 19.82 19.83
C LEU A 250 -1.04 20.45 21.22
N THR A 251 0.06 20.48 21.98
CA THR A 251 0.09 21.08 23.32
C THR A 251 0.59 22.52 23.32
N ASN A 252 1.33 22.92 22.31
CA ASN A 252 1.95 24.23 22.19
C ASN A 252 1.80 24.76 20.76
N TRP A 253 0.56 25.00 20.37
CA TRP A 253 0.26 25.61 19.08
C TRP A 253 0.77 27.04 19.01
N ARG A 254 1.53 27.35 17.96
CA ARG A 254 2.14 28.67 17.77
C ARG A 254 1.47 29.51 16.67
N GLY A 255 0.49 28.98 15.99
CA GLY A 255 -0.24 29.71 14.95
C GLY A 255 -0.95 30.95 15.49
N ASP A 256 -1.33 30.96 16.78
CA ASP A 256 -1.96 32.08 17.50
C ASP A 256 -1.11 33.37 17.52
N ILE A 257 0.22 33.27 17.32
CA ILE A 257 1.11 34.43 17.12
C ILE A 257 0.72 35.21 15.85
N GLY A 258 0.04 34.54 14.90
CA GLY A 258 -0.48 35.14 13.68
C GLY A 258 0.55 35.22 12.57
N PHE A 259 0.88 34.07 12.00
CA PHE A 259 1.73 33.95 10.80
C PHE A 259 0.98 34.37 9.54
N ASP A 260 1.71 34.86 8.55
CA ASP A 260 1.16 35.21 7.25
C ASP A 260 0.65 33.96 6.51
N TYR A 261 1.41 32.87 6.61
CA TYR A 261 1.11 31.58 5.99
C TYR A 261 1.30 30.41 6.97
N ILE A 262 0.46 29.38 6.83
CA ILE A 262 0.59 28.13 7.62
C ILE A 262 0.48 26.94 6.66
N VAL A 263 1.51 26.07 6.64
CA VAL A 263 1.58 24.97 5.67
C VAL A 263 2.07 23.70 6.34
N SER A 264 1.35 22.60 6.17
CA SER A 264 1.81 21.30 6.64
C SER A 264 1.09 20.10 6.02
N THR A 265 1.68 18.95 6.23
CA THR A 265 1.03 17.64 6.06
C THR A 265 0.89 17.03 7.46
N PRO A 266 -0.25 17.24 8.16
CA PRO A 266 -0.46 16.67 9.49
C PRO A 266 -0.52 15.14 9.43
N PRO A 267 -0.20 14.41 10.52
CA PRO A 267 -0.36 12.96 10.58
C PRO A 267 -1.82 12.55 10.35
N TRP A 268 -2.06 11.58 9.42
CA TRP A 268 -3.40 11.19 8.99
C TRP A 268 -4.03 10.15 9.91
N SER A 269 -5.36 10.28 10.10
CA SER A 269 -6.18 9.33 10.87
C SER A 269 -5.69 9.09 12.32
N VAL A 270 -4.76 9.89 12.80
CA VAL A 270 -4.28 9.83 14.18
C VAL A 270 -5.26 10.54 15.08
N LYS A 271 -5.71 9.86 16.13
CA LYS A 271 -6.57 10.46 17.14
C LYS A 271 -5.84 11.58 17.89
N SER A 272 -6.50 12.69 18.09
CA SER A 272 -6.01 13.74 18.97
C SER A 272 -6.57 13.51 20.38
N TYR A 273 -5.69 13.34 21.36
CA TYR A 273 -6.07 13.21 22.78
C TYR A 273 -5.88 14.53 23.55
N GLU A 274 -5.17 15.46 22.96
CA GLU A 274 -4.74 16.74 23.58
C GLU A 274 -5.56 17.93 23.04
N SER A 275 -6.41 17.74 22.04
CA SER A 275 -7.30 18.75 21.48
C SER A 275 -8.78 18.36 21.54
N ASN A 276 -9.68 19.33 21.33
CA ASN A 276 -11.12 19.10 21.24
C ASN A 276 -11.57 18.44 19.93
N PHE A 277 -10.64 18.21 18.99
CA PHE A 277 -10.92 17.61 17.70
C PHE A 277 -10.59 16.11 17.72
N PRO A 278 -11.35 15.26 17.00
CA PRO A 278 -11.17 13.81 17.04
C PRO A 278 -9.86 13.35 16.38
N THR A 279 -9.32 14.11 15.44
CA THR A 279 -8.08 13.78 14.73
C THR A 279 -7.15 14.99 14.61
N ILE A 280 -5.83 14.71 14.49
CA ILE A 280 -4.81 15.74 14.29
C ILE A 280 -5.07 16.52 13.00
N GLU A 281 -5.54 15.85 11.94
CA GLU A 281 -5.89 16.50 10.66
C GLU A 281 -6.95 17.59 10.83
N LEU A 282 -8.02 17.29 11.57
CA LEU A 282 -9.11 18.23 11.79
C LEU A 282 -8.70 19.36 12.74
N ASP A 283 -7.88 19.04 13.74
CA ASP A 283 -7.25 20.02 14.63
C ASP A 283 -6.43 21.03 13.81
N TYR A 284 -5.56 20.53 12.94
CA TYR A 284 -4.74 21.39 12.08
C TYR A 284 -5.59 22.24 11.12
N LEU A 285 -6.60 21.66 10.46
CA LEU A 285 -7.48 22.41 9.57
C LEU A 285 -8.18 23.57 10.30
N ALA A 286 -8.71 23.29 11.51
CA ALA A 286 -9.42 24.30 12.29
C ALA A 286 -8.48 25.44 12.74
N HIS A 287 -7.35 25.08 13.36
CA HIS A 287 -6.40 26.06 13.88
C HIS A 287 -5.69 26.85 12.78
N SER A 288 -5.15 26.17 11.75
CA SER A 288 -4.44 26.84 10.65
C SER A 288 -5.34 27.81 9.88
N SER A 289 -6.63 27.49 9.73
CA SER A 289 -7.59 28.35 9.04
C SER A 289 -7.94 29.60 9.83
N ARG A 290 -8.06 29.48 11.17
CA ARG A 290 -8.40 30.62 12.03
C ARG A 290 -7.21 31.56 12.21
N ASP A 291 -6.02 31.00 12.41
CA ASP A 291 -4.85 31.71 12.91
C ASP A 291 -3.97 32.27 11.78
N THR A 292 -4.05 31.75 10.56
CA THR A 292 -3.34 32.34 9.41
C THR A 292 -3.89 33.74 9.10
N LYS A 293 -3.01 34.67 8.76
CA LYS A 293 -3.42 36.00 8.30
C LYS A 293 -3.90 35.98 6.84
N TYR A 294 -3.22 35.24 5.98
CA TYR A 294 -3.52 35.19 4.55
C TYR A 294 -3.94 33.81 4.09
N LYS A 295 -3.01 32.85 4.08
CA LYS A 295 -3.27 31.55 3.45
C LYS A 295 -2.78 30.39 4.31
N SER A 296 -3.58 29.33 4.40
CA SER A 296 -3.12 28.04 4.92
C SER A 296 -3.35 26.91 3.91
N ILE A 297 -2.40 25.97 3.87
CA ILE A 297 -2.44 24.81 2.99
C ILE A 297 -2.16 23.55 3.81
N GLY A 298 -2.98 22.53 3.60
CA GLY A 298 -2.78 21.22 4.21
C GLY A 298 -3.09 20.08 3.27
N VAL A 299 -2.41 18.95 3.50
CA VAL A 299 -2.66 17.67 2.81
C VAL A 299 -3.32 16.72 3.78
N TYR A 300 -4.53 16.29 3.48
CA TYR A 300 -5.41 15.53 4.36
C TYR A 300 -5.87 14.24 3.70
N THR A 301 -6.40 13.31 4.48
CA THR A 301 -7.20 12.22 3.91
C THR A 301 -8.50 12.78 3.31
N SER A 302 -8.99 12.19 2.21
CA SER A 302 -10.21 12.66 1.54
C SER A 302 -11.45 12.61 2.45
N SER A 303 -11.40 11.82 3.52
CA SER A 303 -12.49 11.74 4.52
C SER A 303 -12.81 13.08 5.18
N ILE A 304 -11.85 14.00 5.28
CA ILE A 304 -12.09 15.34 5.85
C ILE A 304 -13.10 16.14 5.05
N CYS A 305 -13.26 15.84 3.76
CA CYS A 305 -14.18 16.55 2.86
C CYS A 305 -15.66 16.26 3.15
N TYR A 306 -15.96 15.11 3.80
CA TYR A 306 -17.35 14.62 3.95
C TYR A 306 -17.69 14.03 5.31
N SER A 307 -16.72 13.89 6.24
CA SER A 307 -17.00 13.30 7.54
C SER A 307 -17.93 14.18 8.38
N GLY A 308 -18.80 13.54 9.18
CA GLY A 308 -19.67 14.29 10.07
C GLY A 308 -18.93 15.12 11.12
N SER A 309 -17.71 14.69 11.51
CA SER A 309 -16.86 15.42 12.45
C SER A 309 -16.23 16.69 11.85
N SER A 310 -15.98 16.73 10.56
CA SER A 310 -15.40 17.91 9.89
C SER A 310 -16.44 18.95 9.49
N LYS A 311 -17.71 18.60 9.48
CA LYS A 311 -18.82 19.47 9.01
C LYS A 311 -18.83 20.86 9.65
N SER A 312 -18.59 20.96 10.95
CA SER A 312 -18.60 22.26 11.64
C SER A 312 -17.46 23.17 11.18
N VAL A 313 -16.28 22.59 10.96
CA VAL A 313 -15.10 23.34 10.47
C VAL A 313 -15.30 23.73 9.01
N LEU A 314 -15.76 22.82 8.15
CA LEU A 314 -16.05 23.12 6.75
C LEU A 314 -17.13 24.20 6.60
N LYS A 315 -18.17 24.14 7.43
CA LYS A 315 -19.19 25.17 7.48
C LYS A 315 -18.59 26.54 7.84
N GLU A 316 -17.73 26.61 8.85
CA GLU A 316 -17.04 27.84 9.23
C GLU A 316 -16.20 28.41 8.08
N LEU A 317 -15.45 27.56 7.35
CA LEU A 317 -14.63 27.98 6.21
C LEU A 317 -15.45 28.57 5.07
N ILE A 318 -16.61 27.98 4.78
CA ILE A 318 -17.49 28.37 3.69
C ILE A 318 -18.30 29.61 4.05
N ASP A 319 -18.86 29.66 5.27
CA ASP A 319 -19.66 30.80 5.74
C ASP A 319 -18.81 32.08 5.89
N ASN A 320 -17.53 31.95 6.27
CA ASN A 320 -16.58 33.07 6.32
C ASN A 320 -15.90 33.36 4.97
N ASP A 321 -16.23 32.62 3.93
CA ASP A 321 -15.63 32.77 2.60
C ASP A 321 -14.10 32.59 2.54
N TRP A 322 -13.57 31.70 3.38
CA TRP A 322 -12.11 31.43 3.47
C TRP A 322 -11.65 30.27 2.60
N LEU A 323 -12.52 29.31 2.29
CA LEU A 323 -12.14 28.16 1.45
C LEU A 323 -11.88 28.60 0.01
N GLU A 324 -10.67 28.43 -0.47
CA GLU A 324 -10.25 28.83 -1.82
C GLU A 324 -10.29 27.66 -2.80
N THR A 325 -9.54 26.58 -2.49
CA THR A 325 -9.35 25.45 -3.42
C THR A 325 -9.37 24.11 -2.69
N VAL A 326 -9.96 23.12 -3.32
CA VAL A 326 -9.98 21.71 -2.87
C VAL A 326 -9.53 20.84 -4.04
N ILE A 327 -8.46 20.05 -3.87
CA ILE A 327 -7.89 19.22 -4.92
C ILE A 327 -7.86 17.76 -4.44
N LEU A 328 -8.64 16.89 -5.07
CA LEU A 328 -8.55 15.45 -4.84
C LEU A 328 -7.35 14.87 -5.59
N LEU A 329 -6.43 14.21 -4.88
CA LEU A 329 -5.23 13.64 -5.45
C LEU A 329 -5.44 12.17 -5.86
N PRO A 330 -4.62 11.64 -6.80
CA PRO A 330 -4.66 10.23 -7.17
C PRO A 330 -4.34 9.31 -5.98
N LYS A 331 -4.90 8.10 -5.99
CA LYS A 331 -4.53 7.03 -5.04
C LYS A 331 -3.12 6.52 -5.30
N ASN A 332 -2.51 5.88 -4.31
CA ASN A 332 -1.17 5.27 -4.41
C ASN A 332 -0.05 6.27 -4.76
N ILE A 333 -0.16 7.54 -4.39
CA ILE A 333 0.93 8.52 -4.54
C ILE A 333 1.93 8.39 -3.39
N PHE A 334 1.45 8.20 -2.17
CA PHE A 334 2.29 8.00 -1.01
C PHE A 334 2.77 6.55 -0.93
N SER A 335 4.01 6.36 -0.51
CA SER A 335 4.57 5.01 -0.35
C SER A 335 3.76 4.21 0.68
N HIS A 336 3.53 2.93 0.40
CA HIS A 336 2.90 1.95 1.29
C HIS A 336 1.42 2.20 1.66
N THR A 337 0.73 3.16 1.03
CA THR A 337 -0.69 3.39 1.28
C THR A 337 -1.47 3.71 0.02
N ALA A 338 -2.67 3.13 -0.09
CA ALA A 338 -3.65 3.46 -1.11
C ALA A 338 -4.63 4.56 -0.65
N ILE A 339 -4.38 5.19 0.50
CA ILE A 339 -5.25 6.23 1.04
C ILE A 339 -5.37 7.37 0.03
N GLU A 340 -6.61 7.75 -0.25
CA GLU A 340 -6.93 8.89 -1.07
C GLU A 340 -6.78 10.18 -0.28
N THR A 341 -6.07 11.14 -0.84
CA THR A 341 -5.73 12.40 -0.16
C THR A 341 -6.25 13.60 -0.90
N THR A 342 -6.39 14.70 -0.18
CA THR A 342 -6.91 15.98 -0.69
C THR A 342 -6.05 17.13 -0.19
N ILE A 343 -5.74 18.06 -1.07
CA ILE A 343 -5.17 19.36 -0.67
C ILE A 343 -6.32 20.32 -0.43
N ILE A 344 -6.32 21.00 0.71
CA ILE A 344 -7.25 22.09 1.04
C ILE A 344 -6.45 23.38 1.18
N VAL A 345 -6.85 24.40 0.43
CA VAL A 345 -6.30 25.75 0.48
C VAL A 345 -7.34 26.69 1.07
N VAL A 346 -6.98 27.29 2.18
CA VAL A 346 -7.73 28.37 2.82
C VAL A 346 -7.02 29.69 2.53
N ASN A 347 -7.74 30.69 2.06
CA ASN A 347 -7.23 32.02 1.74
C ASN A 347 -8.23 33.09 2.18
N LYS A 348 -7.83 33.96 3.10
CA LYS A 348 -8.67 35.06 3.60
C LYS A 348 -8.75 36.26 2.63
N ASN A 349 -7.89 36.24 1.61
CA ASN A 349 -7.83 37.29 0.57
C ASN A 349 -7.97 36.68 -0.83
N LYS A 350 -8.85 35.63 -0.97
CA LYS A 350 -9.04 34.98 -2.25
C LYS A 350 -9.63 35.91 -3.32
N GLU A 351 -9.29 35.64 -4.55
CA GLU A 351 -9.70 36.45 -5.70
C GLU A 351 -11.19 36.23 -6.06
N HIS A 352 -11.64 34.98 -5.99
CA HIS A 352 -13.01 34.59 -6.33
C HIS A 352 -13.91 34.57 -5.09
N ILE A 353 -14.41 35.74 -4.72
CA ILE A 353 -15.30 35.94 -3.56
C ILE A 353 -16.60 35.13 -3.74
N GLY A 354 -17.05 34.42 -2.69
CA GLY A 354 -18.27 33.62 -2.68
C GLY A 354 -18.22 32.33 -3.49
N LYS A 355 -17.02 31.94 -3.98
CA LYS A 355 -16.81 30.71 -4.76
C LYS A 355 -15.63 29.91 -4.24
N VAL A 356 -15.68 28.62 -4.44
CA VAL A 356 -14.61 27.66 -4.14
C VAL A 356 -14.23 26.93 -5.41
N GLN A 357 -12.93 26.81 -5.67
CA GLN A 357 -12.45 25.97 -6.76
C GLN A 357 -12.32 24.51 -6.28
N ILE A 358 -13.04 23.59 -6.94
CA ILE A 358 -13.07 22.17 -6.56
C ILE A 358 -12.61 21.32 -7.74
N ILE A 359 -11.52 20.58 -7.55
CA ILE A 359 -10.80 19.87 -8.61
C ILE A 359 -10.70 18.38 -8.30
N ASP A 360 -11.20 17.54 -9.19
CA ASP A 360 -10.88 16.11 -9.22
C ASP A 360 -9.60 15.89 -10.07
N ALA A 361 -8.48 15.69 -9.40
CA ALA A 361 -7.20 15.35 -10.02
C ALA A 361 -6.85 13.85 -9.84
N SER A 362 -7.82 13.00 -9.54
CA SER A 362 -7.61 11.57 -9.30
C SER A 362 -7.03 10.80 -10.49
N ASP A 363 -7.11 11.37 -11.70
CA ASP A 363 -6.55 10.87 -12.95
C ASP A 363 -5.21 11.53 -13.35
N CYS A 364 -4.73 12.52 -12.61
CA CYS A 364 -3.51 13.28 -12.91
C CYS A 364 -2.25 12.56 -12.39
N TYR A 365 -1.92 11.41 -12.95
CA TYR A 365 -0.73 10.68 -12.54
C TYR A 365 -0.06 9.92 -13.68
N ILE A 366 1.23 9.68 -13.52
CA ILE A 366 2.04 8.78 -14.35
C ILE A 366 2.19 7.48 -13.57
N LYS A 367 1.82 6.35 -14.18
CA LYS A 367 1.91 5.04 -13.53
C LYS A 367 3.36 4.59 -13.48
N ASP A 368 3.87 4.28 -12.30
CA ASP A 368 5.15 3.65 -12.06
C ASP A 368 4.95 2.24 -11.48
N ALA A 369 5.99 1.40 -11.48
CA ALA A 369 5.90 0.00 -11.11
C ALA A 369 5.32 -0.25 -9.70
N HIS A 370 5.60 0.64 -8.75
CA HIS A 370 5.25 0.46 -7.33
C HIS A 370 4.32 1.53 -6.76
N LYS A 371 4.22 2.70 -7.40
CA LYS A 371 3.37 3.81 -6.96
C LYS A 371 3.02 4.72 -8.12
N ASN A 372 1.99 5.53 -7.95
CA ASN A 372 1.66 6.57 -8.91
C ASN A 372 2.53 7.82 -8.65
N ILE A 373 3.02 8.45 -9.70
CA ILE A 373 3.73 9.72 -9.62
C ILE A 373 2.76 10.83 -10.02
N LEU A 374 2.58 11.83 -9.16
CA LEU A 374 1.69 12.95 -9.45
C LEU A 374 2.17 13.72 -10.67
N ASP A 375 1.32 13.87 -11.67
CA ASP A 375 1.53 14.80 -12.78
C ASP A 375 1.10 16.22 -12.36
N THR A 376 2.04 16.93 -11.76
CA THR A 376 1.79 18.30 -11.26
C THR A 376 1.34 19.24 -12.38
N ASN A 377 1.85 19.07 -13.61
CA ASN A 377 1.46 19.93 -14.73
C ASN A 377 0.00 19.68 -15.14
N ALA A 378 -0.45 18.43 -15.12
CA ALA A 378 -1.85 18.10 -15.39
C ALA A 378 -2.78 18.68 -14.31
N VAL A 379 -2.35 18.69 -13.03
CA VAL A 379 -3.13 19.32 -11.95
C VAL A 379 -3.16 20.84 -12.13
N LEU A 380 -2.04 21.49 -12.43
CA LEU A 380 -1.98 22.93 -12.68
C LEU A 380 -2.86 23.35 -13.87
N ALA A 381 -2.89 22.52 -14.94
CA ALA A 381 -3.79 22.77 -16.07
C ALA A 381 -5.28 22.74 -15.69
N LYS A 382 -5.67 21.84 -14.75
CA LYS A 382 -7.04 21.84 -14.21
C LYS A 382 -7.35 23.03 -13.29
N LEU A 383 -6.33 23.60 -12.64
CA LEU A 383 -6.46 24.83 -11.85
C LEU A 383 -6.74 26.05 -12.73
N ASP A 384 -6.23 26.08 -13.95
CA ASP A 384 -6.48 27.16 -14.91
C ASP A 384 -7.88 27.08 -15.54
N ASP A 385 -8.62 26.01 -15.30
CA ASP A 385 -9.98 25.81 -15.85
C ASP A 385 -11.02 26.55 -15.00
N HIS A 386 -11.76 27.46 -15.63
CA HIS A 386 -12.78 28.29 -14.99
C HIS A 386 -14.10 27.57 -14.68
N ASP A 387 -14.32 26.38 -15.22
CA ASP A 387 -15.55 25.60 -15.00
C ASP A 387 -15.59 24.89 -13.65
N ASN A 388 -14.46 24.91 -12.90
CA ASN A 388 -14.32 24.24 -11.60
C ASN A 388 -14.68 25.11 -10.38
N PHE A 389 -15.35 26.25 -10.57
CA PHE A 389 -15.77 27.16 -9.48
C PHE A 389 -17.24 26.96 -9.09
N PHE A 390 -17.48 26.66 -7.82
CA PHE A 390 -18.78 26.43 -7.22
C PHE A 390 -19.09 27.49 -6.18
N SER A 391 -20.32 27.96 -6.11
CA SER A 391 -20.73 28.98 -5.14
C SER A 391 -20.79 28.41 -3.72
N ASN A 392 -20.53 29.23 -2.71
CA ASN A 392 -20.67 28.85 -1.30
C ASN A 392 -22.11 28.37 -1.00
N LEU A 393 -23.12 28.90 -1.72
CA LEU A 393 -24.51 28.48 -1.57
C LEU A 393 -24.72 27.04 -2.06
N GLU A 394 -24.21 26.67 -3.23
CA GLU A 394 -24.26 25.31 -3.76
C GLU A 394 -23.61 24.31 -2.81
N ILE A 395 -22.42 24.67 -2.25
CA ILE A 395 -21.72 23.84 -1.29
C ILE A 395 -22.52 23.70 0.03
N GLY A 396 -23.09 24.78 0.53
CA GLY A 396 -23.99 24.79 1.67
C GLY A 396 -25.20 23.90 1.46
N GLU A 397 -25.75 23.91 0.24
CA GLU A 397 -26.84 23.03 -0.18
C GLU A 397 -26.43 21.54 -0.16
N LEU A 398 -25.19 21.17 -0.41
CA LEU A 398 -24.64 19.82 -0.30
C LEU A 398 -24.21 19.47 1.13
N ASP A 399 -24.76 20.16 2.13
CA ASP A 399 -24.47 19.91 3.54
C ASP A 399 -22.99 20.15 3.90
N TYR A 400 -22.35 21.10 3.24
CA TYR A 400 -20.92 21.45 3.35
C TYR A 400 -19.97 20.31 2.99
N ASN A 401 -20.44 19.36 2.19
CA ASN A 401 -19.60 18.32 1.63
C ASN A 401 -18.78 18.89 0.47
N ILE A 402 -17.46 18.93 0.60
CA ILE A 402 -16.53 19.48 -0.40
C ILE A 402 -15.78 18.39 -1.18
N TYR A 403 -16.27 17.16 -1.18
CA TYR A 403 -15.60 16.06 -1.88
C TYR A 403 -15.67 16.25 -3.40
N PRO A 404 -14.54 16.40 -4.11
CA PRO A 404 -14.52 16.86 -5.49
C PRO A 404 -15.32 16.03 -6.48
N GLN A 405 -15.43 14.72 -6.31
CA GLN A 405 -16.20 13.89 -7.23
C GLN A 405 -17.70 14.16 -7.22
N LEU A 406 -18.21 14.91 -6.23
CA LEU A 406 -19.60 15.37 -6.23
C LEU A 406 -19.84 16.53 -7.18
N TYR A 407 -18.80 17.29 -7.49
CA TYR A 407 -18.87 18.54 -8.27
C TYR A 407 -18.47 18.36 -9.72
N VAL A 408 -17.58 17.41 -10.01
CA VAL A 408 -17.23 17.08 -11.38
C VAL A 408 -18.44 16.45 -12.02
N SER A 409 -19.11 17.18 -12.88
CA SER A 409 -20.22 16.69 -13.70
C SER A 409 -19.69 15.62 -14.65
N LYS A 410 -19.59 14.39 -14.14
CA LYS A 410 -19.33 13.21 -14.96
C LYS A 410 -20.60 12.98 -15.79
N ASN A 411 -20.50 13.39 -17.06
CA ASN A 411 -21.38 12.99 -18.14
C ASN A 411 -22.78 13.63 -18.18
N ASN A 412 -22.82 14.93 -18.39
CA ASN A 412 -23.94 15.50 -19.14
C ASN A 412 -23.97 15.01 -20.62
N ALA A 413 -22.89 14.34 -21.08
CA ALA A 413 -22.79 13.80 -22.43
C ALA A 413 -23.83 12.70 -22.77
N ASP A 414 -24.40 12.03 -21.75
CA ASP A 414 -25.41 10.97 -21.92
C ASP A 414 -26.87 11.45 -21.69
N ILE A 415 -27.08 12.75 -21.46
CA ILE A 415 -28.42 13.29 -21.25
C ILE A 415 -28.88 13.92 -22.56
N PRO A 416 -29.96 13.40 -23.20
CA PRO A 416 -30.52 14.04 -24.37
C PRO A 416 -31.06 15.45 -24.04
N GLU A 417 -30.83 16.42 -24.90
CA GLU A 417 -31.16 17.84 -24.69
C GLU A 417 -32.62 18.14 -24.32
N ASN A 418 -33.51 17.19 -24.54
CA ASN A 418 -34.95 17.34 -24.31
C ASN A 418 -35.49 16.66 -23.04
N TYR A 419 -34.58 16.19 -22.14
CA TYR A 419 -34.99 15.54 -20.90
C TYR A 419 -35.37 16.57 -19.83
N LEU A 420 -36.46 16.31 -19.09
CA LEU A 420 -36.88 17.10 -17.95
C LEU A 420 -36.00 16.73 -16.72
N ALA A 421 -35.29 17.68 -16.18
CA ALA A 421 -34.46 17.50 -14.96
C ALA A 421 -35.26 17.88 -13.71
N LEU A 422 -35.48 16.97 -12.79
CA LEU A 422 -36.10 17.21 -11.49
C LEU A 422 -35.17 16.73 -10.34
N LYS A 423 -35.14 17.52 -9.27
CA LYS A 423 -34.45 17.11 -8.05
C LYS A 423 -35.25 16.03 -7.30
N VAL A 424 -34.58 15.09 -6.64
CA VAL A 424 -35.24 14.03 -5.87
C VAL A 424 -36.19 14.60 -4.81
N ASN A 425 -35.87 15.73 -4.17
CA ASN A 425 -36.76 16.38 -3.19
C ASN A 425 -38.02 16.98 -3.79
N THR A 426 -38.07 17.23 -5.09
CA THR A 426 -39.32 17.62 -5.82
C THR A 426 -40.15 16.38 -6.11
N ILE A 427 -39.49 15.22 -6.37
CA ILE A 427 -40.17 13.97 -6.74
C ILE A 427 -40.62 13.20 -5.50
N LEU A 428 -39.81 13.16 -4.47
CA LEU A 428 -40.01 12.35 -3.27
C LEU A 428 -40.07 13.18 -1.98
N GLU A 429 -41.04 12.85 -1.15
CA GLU A 429 -41.18 13.37 0.21
C GLU A 429 -40.64 12.33 1.23
N SER A 430 -39.95 12.79 2.29
CA SER A 430 -39.50 11.89 3.37
C SER A 430 -40.70 11.22 4.06
N TYR A 431 -40.68 9.90 4.14
CA TYR A 431 -41.71 9.17 4.87
C TYR A 431 -41.34 9.10 6.36
N ASN A 432 -42.27 9.64 7.19
CA ASN A 432 -42.15 9.62 8.66
C ASN A 432 -43.12 8.56 9.21
N GLY A 433 -42.74 7.30 9.14
CA GLY A 433 -43.56 6.20 9.65
C GLY A 433 -43.59 6.16 11.19
N SER A 434 -44.53 5.35 11.73
CA SER A 434 -44.67 5.21 13.20
C SER A 434 -43.53 4.40 13.80
N ARG A 435 -42.99 4.90 14.91
CA ARG A 435 -42.07 4.18 15.79
C ARG A 435 -42.77 3.55 17.00
N HIS A 436 -44.07 3.89 17.18
CA HIS A 436 -44.89 3.32 18.22
C HIS A 436 -45.94 2.42 17.55
N PHE A 437 -45.86 1.16 17.75
CA PHE A 437 -46.75 0.13 17.23
C PHE A 437 -46.86 -1.01 18.25
N SER A 438 -47.94 -1.78 18.16
CA SER A 438 -48.28 -2.84 19.13
C SER A 438 -47.88 -4.25 18.65
N GLU A 439 -47.36 -4.35 17.45
CA GLU A 439 -46.98 -5.63 16.86
C GLU A 439 -45.68 -6.15 17.52
N GLU A 440 -45.72 -7.41 17.94
CA GLU A 440 -44.56 -8.15 18.47
C GLU A 440 -43.72 -8.83 17.40
N GLN A 441 -44.32 -9.05 16.23
CA GLN A 441 -43.66 -9.65 15.04
C GLN A 441 -44.06 -8.89 13.78
N GLY A 442 -43.12 -8.79 12.81
CA GLY A 442 -43.39 -8.14 11.54
C GLY A 442 -42.36 -8.46 10.46
N LYS A 443 -42.73 -8.19 9.21
CA LYS A 443 -41.85 -8.35 8.05
C LYS A 443 -40.90 -7.18 7.96
N MET A 444 -39.61 -7.41 8.25
CA MET A 444 -38.60 -6.35 8.25
C MET A 444 -37.88 -6.30 6.90
N VAL A 445 -37.70 -5.08 6.39
CA VAL A 445 -36.84 -4.79 5.23
C VAL A 445 -35.48 -4.34 5.75
N THR A 446 -34.45 -5.09 5.37
CA THR A 446 -33.04 -4.80 5.62
C THR A 446 -32.34 -4.38 4.32
N ILE A 447 -31.07 -4.01 4.38
CA ILE A 447 -30.26 -3.69 3.16
C ILE A 447 -30.16 -4.91 2.22
N ALA A 448 -30.20 -6.14 2.77
CA ALA A 448 -30.11 -7.37 1.98
C ALA A 448 -31.38 -7.62 1.13
N ASP A 449 -32.51 -7.09 1.55
CA ASP A 449 -33.79 -7.23 0.85
C ASP A 449 -33.99 -6.17 -0.24
N LEU A 450 -33.15 -5.14 -0.28
CA LEU A 450 -33.15 -4.13 -1.34
C LEU A 450 -32.53 -4.68 -2.62
N SER A 451 -33.09 -4.28 -3.77
CA SER A 451 -32.68 -4.81 -5.06
C SER A 451 -31.28 -4.33 -5.49
N ASP A 452 -30.41 -5.28 -5.83
CA ASP A 452 -29.14 -5.02 -6.52
C ASP A 452 -29.33 -4.67 -8.01
N ASN A 453 -30.49 -5.02 -8.58
CA ASN A 453 -30.84 -4.74 -9.96
C ASN A 453 -31.93 -3.65 -10.06
N SER A 454 -31.52 -2.45 -10.41
CA SER A 454 -32.44 -1.30 -10.55
C SER A 454 -33.57 -1.50 -11.60
N LEU A 455 -33.39 -2.44 -12.52
CA LEU A 455 -34.43 -2.82 -13.49
C LEU A 455 -35.48 -3.81 -12.92
N SER A 456 -35.20 -4.39 -11.72
CA SER A 456 -36.14 -5.27 -10.98
C SER A 456 -36.25 -4.77 -9.55
N SER A 457 -36.74 -3.56 -9.38
CA SER A 457 -36.66 -2.79 -8.12
C SER A 457 -37.84 -2.99 -7.19
N LYS A 458 -38.89 -3.76 -7.59
CA LYS A 458 -40.06 -4.01 -6.73
C LYS A 458 -39.79 -5.11 -5.72
N ILE A 459 -39.98 -4.79 -4.43
CA ILE A 459 -39.84 -5.75 -3.32
C ILE A 459 -41.13 -6.54 -3.18
N ASN A 460 -41.04 -7.87 -3.14
CA ASN A 460 -42.14 -8.77 -2.81
C ASN A 460 -42.26 -8.93 -1.29
N ILE A 461 -43.35 -8.36 -0.72
CA ILE A 461 -43.57 -8.41 0.74
C ILE A 461 -43.75 -9.85 1.25
N GLU A 462 -44.23 -10.75 0.42
CA GLU A 462 -44.47 -12.15 0.84
C GLU A 462 -43.17 -12.89 1.09
N GLU A 463 -42.11 -12.54 0.41
CA GLU A 463 -40.77 -13.14 0.52
C GLU A 463 -39.94 -12.60 1.70
N LEU A 464 -40.38 -11.49 2.33
CA LEU A 464 -39.68 -10.91 3.45
C LEU A 464 -39.75 -11.79 4.69
N LYS A 465 -38.63 -11.86 5.41
CA LYS A 465 -38.54 -12.62 6.68
C LYS A 465 -39.27 -11.90 7.79
N ALA A 466 -40.10 -12.63 8.53
CA ALA A 466 -40.66 -12.13 9.77
C ALA A 466 -39.60 -12.11 10.89
N THR A 467 -39.62 -11.09 11.72
CA THR A 467 -38.76 -10.95 12.89
C THR A 467 -39.57 -10.49 14.10
N ASP A 468 -39.09 -10.83 15.28
CA ASP A 468 -39.56 -10.37 16.58
C ASP A 468 -38.74 -9.21 17.14
N ASP A 469 -37.56 -8.91 16.56
CA ASP A 469 -36.75 -7.74 16.93
C ASP A 469 -37.15 -6.51 16.10
N LEU A 470 -38.14 -5.81 16.62
CA LEU A 470 -38.66 -4.55 16.04
C LEU A 470 -38.26 -3.30 16.83
N SER A 471 -37.32 -3.42 17.77
CA SER A 471 -37.00 -2.41 18.81
C SER A 471 -36.59 -1.03 18.26
N ARG A 472 -36.07 -0.96 17.02
CA ARG A 472 -35.66 0.28 16.36
C ARG A 472 -36.27 0.47 14.97
N ALA A 473 -37.28 -0.33 14.65
CA ALA A 473 -37.91 -0.33 13.36
C ALA A 473 -38.84 0.87 13.16
N VAL A 474 -39.11 1.18 11.91
CA VAL A 474 -40.14 2.16 11.49
C VAL A 474 -41.20 1.41 10.74
N LYS A 475 -42.45 1.45 11.20
CA LYS A 475 -43.62 0.85 10.54
C LYS A 475 -44.03 1.69 9.34
N VAL A 476 -44.25 1.02 8.19
CA VAL A 476 -44.70 1.61 6.91
C VAL A 476 -45.97 0.93 6.46
N THR A 477 -46.98 1.75 6.12
CA THR A 477 -48.35 1.31 5.73
C THR A 477 -48.81 1.93 4.42
N GLU A 478 -47.92 2.55 3.64
CA GLU A 478 -48.20 3.17 2.34
C GLU A 478 -47.11 2.75 1.34
N PRO A 479 -47.36 2.85 0.02
CA PRO A 479 -46.34 2.61 -0.97
C PRO A 479 -45.14 3.58 -0.81
N VAL A 480 -43.93 3.03 -0.84
CA VAL A 480 -42.69 3.80 -0.59
C VAL A 480 -41.56 3.40 -1.52
N PHE A 481 -40.67 4.36 -1.80
CA PHE A 481 -39.33 4.14 -2.30
C PHE A 481 -38.39 3.91 -1.14
N LEU A 482 -37.55 2.91 -1.26
CA LEU A 482 -36.58 2.49 -0.24
C LEU A 482 -35.15 2.62 -0.76
N PHE A 483 -34.25 3.09 0.09
CA PHE A 483 -32.85 3.28 -0.24
C PHE A 483 -31.95 2.78 0.87
N SER A 484 -30.85 2.14 0.51
CA SER A 484 -29.81 1.82 1.48
C SER A 484 -29.08 3.09 1.93
N ARG A 485 -28.81 3.15 3.23
CA ARG A 485 -27.98 4.19 3.83
C ARG A 485 -26.48 3.92 3.69
N ILE A 486 -26.10 2.66 3.51
CA ILE A 486 -24.73 2.18 3.55
C ILE A 486 -24.41 1.44 2.25
N ARG A 487 -23.21 1.60 1.74
CA ARG A 487 -22.73 1.04 0.47
C ARG A 487 -23.51 1.62 -0.73
N ASP A 488 -23.92 0.75 -1.65
CA ASP A 488 -24.70 1.16 -2.82
C ASP A 488 -26.11 1.61 -2.44
N LEU A 489 -26.67 2.56 -3.17
CA LEU A 489 -27.97 3.15 -2.88
C LEU A 489 -29.12 2.14 -2.92
N LYS A 490 -29.06 1.13 -3.77
CA LYS A 490 -30.06 0.05 -3.95
C LYS A 490 -31.50 0.57 -4.01
N PRO A 491 -31.84 1.44 -4.97
CA PRO A 491 -33.19 1.99 -5.05
C PRO A 491 -34.21 0.88 -5.27
N SER A 492 -35.19 0.80 -4.40
CA SER A 492 -36.25 -0.22 -4.41
C SER A 492 -37.59 0.40 -4.16
N TYR A 493 -38.65 -0.27 -4.61
CA TYR A 493 -40.03 0.17 -4.40
C TYR A 493 -40.86 -0.91 -3.72
N CYS A 494 -41.66 -0.55 -2.75
CA CYS A 494 -42.52 -1.47 -1.99
C CYS A 494 -43.94 -0.94 -1.88
N GLU A 495 -44.92 -1.77 -2.22
CA GLU A 495 -46.37 -1.47 -2.11
C GLU A 495 -46.89 -1.91 -0.73
N ALA A 496 -46.37 -1.28 0.35
CA ALA A 496 -46.94 -1.50 1.67
C ALA A 496 -48.36 -0.94 1.80
N SER A 497 -49.17 -1.57 2.63
CA SER A 497 -50.53 -1.15 2.92
C SER A 497 -50.84 -1.35 4.42
N PRO A 498 -51.96 -0.80 4.95
CA PRO A 498 -52.38 -1.08 6.33
C PRO A 498 -52.63 -2.58 6.59
N GLU A 499 -53.05 -3.35 5.57
CA GLU A 499 -53.30 -4.76 5.67
C GLU A 499 -52.01 -5.59 5.54
N SER A 500 -51.01 -5.01 4.87
CA SER A 500 -49.69 -5.65 4.66
C SER A 500 -48.57 -4.66 4.98
N PRO A 501 -48.37 -4.31 6.28
CA PRO A 501 -47.35 -3.38 6.69
C PRO A 501 -45.95 -4.01 6.64
N ILE A 502 -44.95 -3.16 6.41
CA ILE A 502 -43.54 -3.54 6.53
C ILE A 502 -42.85 -2.74 7.64
N PHE A 503 -41.73 -3.29 8.14
CA PHE A 503 -40.89 -2.66 9.15
C PHE A 503 -39.52 -2.42 8.58
N LEU A 504 -38.99 -1.20 8.76
CA LEU A 504 -37.71 -0.81 8.18
C LEU A 504 -36.60 -0.87 9.21
N HIS A 505 -35.51 -1.50 8.85
CA HIS A 505 -34.27 -1.43 9.60
C HIS A 505 -33.71 0.02 9.59
N PRO A 506 -33.02 0.49 10.67
CA PRO A 506 -32.47 1.85 10.75
C PRO A 506 -31.55 2.30 9.60
N ASN A 507 -30.98 1.36 8.88
CA ASN A 507 -30.09 1.61 7.72
C ASN A 507 -30.83 1.70 6.37
N VAL A 508 -32.18 1.74 6.38
CA VAL A 508 -33.02 1.90 5.18
C VAL A 508 -33.80 3.20 5.29
N PHE A 509 -33.70 4.03 4.25
CA PHE A 509 -34.52 5.25 4.12
C PHE A 509 -35.83 4.95 3.38
N ALA A 510 -36.93 5.58 3.80
CA ALA A 510 -38.20 5.53 3.09
C ALA A 510 -38.63 6.92 2.63
N TYR A 511 -39.16 6.97 1.43
CA TYR A 511 -39.76 8.16 0.80
C TYR A 511 -41.04 7.78 0.12
N LYS A 512 -42.01 8.70 0.07
CA LYS A 512 -43.22 8.56 -0.73
C LYS A 512 -43.16 9.47 -1.94
N LEU A 513 -43.87 9.09 -3.00
CA LEU A 513 -43.99 9.92 -4.18
C LEU A 513 -44.80 11.20 -3.84
N ASN A 514 -44.30 12.35 -4.31
CA ASN A 514 -45.06 13.59 -4.21
C ASN A 514 -46.29 13.53 -5.17
N ARG A 515 -47.44 13.93 -4.68
CA ARG A 515 -48.71 13.89 -5.42
C ARG A 515 -48.70 14.78 -6.66
N GLU A 516 -47.84 15.78 -6.72
CA GLU A 516 -47.73 16.69 -7.87
C GLU A 516 -47.03 16.06 -9.09
N VAL A 517 -46.35 14.92 -8.87
CA VAL A 517 -45.58 14.19 -9.89
C VAL A 517 -46.00 12.71 -9.99
N ASP A 518 -47.32 12.47 -9.97
CA ASP A 518 -47.93 11.15 -10.05
C ASP A 518 -47.66 10.39 -11.36
N TRP A 519 -47.17 11.11 -12.38
CA TRP A 519 -46.73 10.57 -13.68
C TRP A 519 -45.36 9.87 -13.63
N VAL A 520 -44.66 9.83 -12.48
CA VAL A 520 -43.40 9.17 -12.34
C VAL A 520 -43.55 7.65 -12.21
N ASP A 521 -43.00 6.91 -13.15
CA ASP A 521 -42.90 5.44 -13.07
C ASP A 521 -41.84 5.02 -12.06
N TYR A 522 -42.24 4.16 -11.09
CA TYR A 522 -41.33 3.74 -9.99
C TYR A 522 -40.10 3.01 -10.51
N GLN A 523 -40.24 2.18 -11.56
CA GLN A 523 -39.16 1.39 -12.10
C GLN A 523 -38.16 2.25 -12.85
N TYR A 524 -38.70 3.21 -13.66
CA TYR A 524 -37.85 4.18 -14.34
C TYR A 524 -37.07 5.05 -13.33
N PHE A 525 -37.75 5.55 -12.31
CA PHE A 525 -37.11 6.34 -11.26
C PHE A 525 -35.99 5.58 -10.59
N CYS A 526 -36.22 4.33 -10.14
CA CYS A 526 -35.20 3.48 -9.53
C CYS A 526 -34.02 3.22 -10.49
N TYR A 527 -34.29 2.99 -11.76
CA TYR A 527 -33.26 2.78 -12.77
C TYR A 527 -32.41 4.03 -13.00
N GLU A 528 -33.04 5.21 -13.19
CA GLU A 528 -32.31 6.43 -13.47
C GLU A 528 -31.53 6.93 -12.25
N ILE A 529 -32.10 6.90 -11.05
CA ILE A 529 -31.39 7.32 -9.84
C ILE A 529 -30.22 6.37 -9.51
N SER A 530 -30.34 5.08 -9.79
CA SER A 530 -29.23 4.14 -9.65
C SER A 530 -28.05 4.50 -10.54
N ARG A 531 -28.32 4.95 -11.78
CA ARG A 531 -27.28 5.40 -12.72
C ARG A 531 -26.59 6.67 -12.23
N ARG A 532 -27.35 7.62 -11.66
CA ARG A 532 -26.82 8.91 -11.17
C ARG A 532 -26.13 8.79 -9.84
N ALA A 533 -26.54 7.86 -8.99
CA ALA A 533 -25.95 7.63 -7.69
C ALA A 533 -24.66 6.78 -7.71
N LYS A 534 -24.31 6.16 -8.84
CA LYS A 534 -23.01 5.48 -8.99
C LYS A 534 -21.89 6.50 -8.72
N ASN A 535 -21.01 6.24 -7.77
CA ASN A 535 -19.88 7.07 -7.36
C ASN A 535 -20.19 8.22 -6.39
N ILE A 536 -21.39 8.33 -5.84
CA ILE A 536 -21.74 9.36 -4.84
C ILE A 536 -21.54 8.87 -3.41
N ALA A 537 -21.54 7.55 -3.21
CA ALA A 537 -21.27 6.97 -1.90
C ALA A 537 -19.79 7.10 -1.55
N VAL A 538 -19.48 7.71 -0.40
CA VAL A 538 -18.12 8.10 0.01
C VAL A 538 -17.78 7.49 1.37
N GLY A 539 -16.53 7.12 1.58
CA GLY A 539 -15.99 6.66 2.86
C GLY A 539 -15.47 5.23 2.84
N VAL A 540 -14.85 4.79 3.94
CA VAL A 540 -14.36 3.41 4.16
C VAL A 540 -15.55 2.42 4.13
N ILE A 541 -16.67 2.82 4.75
CA ILE A 541 -17.98 2.22 4.49
C ILE A 541 -18.77 3.27 3.71
N PRO A 542 -18.88 3.12 2.39
CA PRO A 542 -19.55 4.13 1.57
C PRO A 542 -20.96 4.40 2.09
N SER A 543 -21.32 5.67 2.25
CA SER A 543 -22.65 6.05 2.72
C SER A 543 -23.16 7.28 1.97
N ILE A 544 -24.48 7.36 1.79
CA ILE A 544 -25.15 8.50 1.17
C ILE A 544 -26.01 9.19 2.22
N SER A 545 -25.78 10.50 2.45
CA SER A 545 -26.62 11.27 3.34
C SER A 545 -27.98 11.58 2.70
N LYS A 546 -29.01 11.77 3.54
CA LYS A 546 -30.35 12.19 3.10
C LYS A 546 -30.31 13.46 2.26
N SER A 547 -29.51 14.43 2.66
CA SER A 547 -29.39 15.73 1.97
C SER A 547 -28.77 15.58 0.58
N VAL A 548 -27.75 14.76 0.43
CA VAL A 548 -27.13 14.45 -0.89
C VAL A 548 -28.14 13.75 -1.79
N LEU A 549 -28.83 12.70 -1.28
CA LEU A 549 -29.84 11.99 -2.06
C LEU A 549 -30.96 12.92 -2.56
N GLN A 550 -31.49 13.78 -1.69
CA GLN A 550 -32.60 14.66 -2.01
C GLN A 550 -32.29 15.71 -3.08
N ARG A 551 -31.02 16.02 -3.32
CA ARG A 551 -30.58 17.04 -4.27
C ARG A 551 -30.13 16.50 -5.61
N LEU A 552 -30.05 15.17 -5.75
CA LEU A 552 -29.71 14.55 -7.03
C LEU A 552 -30.75 14.92 -8.08
N ASN A 553 -30.25 15.24 -9.28
CA ASN A 553 -31.10 15.40 -10.44
C ASN A 553 -31.44 14.04 -11.03
N VAL A 554 -32.71 13.81 -11.31
CA VAL A 554 -33.26 12.68 -12.07
C VAL A 554 -33.80 13.22 -13.37
N TYR A 555 -33.51 12.56 -14.48
CA TYR A 555 -33.85 13.04 -15.81
C TYR A 555 -34.93 12.17 -16.43
N PHE A 556 -36.01 12.77 -16.85
CA PHE A 556 -37.19 12.11 -17.44
C PHE A 556 -37.31 12.43 -18.91
N PRO A 557 -37.63 11.45 -19.77
CA PRO A 557 -37.85 11.69 -21.22
C PRO A 557 -39.04 12.59 -21.48
N SER A 558 -40.10 12.48 -20.66
CA SER A 558 -41.29 13.29 -20.67
C SER A 558 -42.12 13.06 -19.41
N GLU A 559 -43.18 13.80 -19.19
CA GLU A 559 -44.20 13.54 -18.14
C GLU A 559 -45.12 12.35 -18.48
N ASN A 560 -44.93 11.70 -19.65
CA ASN A 560 -45.70 10.52 -20.03
C ASN A 560 -45.09 9.24 -19.49
N ILE A 561 -45.82 8.50 -18.68
CA ILE A 561 -45.39 7.27 -18.04
C ILE A 561 -45.04 6.16 -19.08
N GLU A 562 -45.66 6.14 -20.24
CA GLU A 562 -45.40 5.14 -21.29
C GLU A 562 -44.03 5.35 -21.96
N ASP A 563 -43.53 6.59 -22.07
CA ASP A 563 -42.21 6.86 -22.59
C ASP A 563 -41.14 6.36 -21.61
N GLN A 564 -41.35 6.50 -20.31
CA GLN A 564 -40.49 5.99 -19.25
C GLN A 564 -40.46 4.46 -19.30
N ARG A 565 -41.60 3.81 -19.38
CA ARG A 565 -41.75 2.34 -19.50
C ARG A 565 -41.08 1.76 -20.74
N ARG A 566 -41.15 2.51 -21.89
CA ARG A 566 -40.44 2.10 -23.11
C ARG A 566 -38.97 1.98 -22.91
N ILE A 567 -38.33 2.96 -22.26
CA ILE A 567 -36.91 2.94 -21.95
C ILE A 567 -36.54 1.75 -21.05
N ILE A 568 -37.39 1.45 -20.05
CA ILE A 568 -37.15 0.28 -19.17
C ILE A 568 -37.26 -1.02 -19.94
N LYS A 569 -38.24 -1.16 -20.86
CA LYS A 569 -38.36 -2.35 -21.71
C LYS A 569 -37.14 -2.54 -22.61
N GLU A 570 -36.61 -1.47 -23.18
CA GLU A 570 -35.39 -1.50 -23.99
C GLU A 570 -34.18 -1.88 -23.15
N ALA A 571 -34.01 -1.30 -21.95
CA ALA A 571 -32.92 -1.63 -21.04
C ALA A 571 -32.97 -3.09 -20.56
N LEU A 572 -34.15 -3.61 -20.24
CA LEU A 572 -34.37 -5.02 -19.90
C LEU A 572 -34.03 -5.96 -21.05
N LEU A 573 -34.37 -5.60 -22.29
CA LEU A 573 -34.01 -6.38 -23.46
C LEU A 573 -32.49 -6.45 -23.65
N GLN A 574 -31.81 -5.31 -23.53
CA GLN A 574 -30.35 -5.24 -23.62
C GLN A 574 -29.66 -6.09 -22.53
N LEU A 575 -30.17 -6.04 -21.30
CA LEU A 575 -29.66 -6.85 -20.21
C LEU A 575 -29.81 -8.35 -20.50
N LYS A 576 -30.99 -8.79 -20.96
CA LYS A 576 -31.22 -10.19 -21.34
C LYS A 576 -30.33 -10.65 -22.49
N LEU A 577 -30.11 -9.80 -23.50
CA LEU A 577 -29.20 -10.09 -24.61
C LEU A 577 -27.72 -10.21 -24.12
N SER A 578 -27.30 -9.34 -23.21
CA SER A 578 -25.94 -9.40 -22.61
C SER A 578 -25.74 -10.69 -21.80
N GLN A 579 -26.73 -11.05 -20.95
CA GLN A 579 -26.69 -12.28 -20.17
C GLN A 579 -26.69 -13.54 -21.04
N ALA A 580 -27.52 -13.57 -22.11
CA ALA A 580 -27.53 -14.68 -23.06
C ALA A 580 -26.20 -14.86 -23.77
N LYS A 581 -25.55 -13.73 -24.13
CA LYS A 581 -24.21 -13.73 -24.77
C LYS A 581 -23.14 -14.24 -23.80
N GLU A 582 -23.21 -13.85 -22.54
CA GLU A 582 -22.27 -14.29 -21.50
C GLU A 582 -22.42 -15.79 -21.20
N LEU A 583 -23.66 -16.29 -21.07
CA LEU A 583 -23.95 -17.72 -20.90
C LEU A 583 -23.44 -18.55 -22.08
N GLY A 584 -23.66 -18.09 -23.31
CA GLY A 584 -23.15 -18.77 -24.51
C GLY A 584 -21.61 -18.82 -24.56
N LEU A 585 -20.93 -17.76 -24.08
CA LEU A 585 -19.47 -17.74 -23.95
C LEU A 585 -18.97 -18.71 -22.88
N GLN A 586 -19.65 -18.79 -21.73
CA GLN A 586 -19.30 -19.74 -20.66
C GLN A 586 -19.47 -21.19 -21.11
N GLU A 587 -20.57 -21.53 -21.77
CA GLU A 587 -20.81 -22.86 -22.32
C GLU A 587 -19.75 -23.25 -23.37
N LEU A 588 -19.36 -22.30 -24.24
CA LEU A 588 -18.28 -22.53 -25.18
C LEU A 588 -16.94 -22.80 -24.49
N ILE A 589 -16.61 -22.03 -23.45
CA ILE A 589 -15.39 -22.22 -22.66
C ILE A 589 -15.39 -23.59 -21.96
N GLU A 590 -16.53 -24.01 -21.40
CA GLU A 590 -16.64 -25.32 -20.75
C GLU A 590 -16.49 -26.47 -21.74
N ASN A 591 -17.10 -26.35 -22.93
CA ASN A 591 -16.95 -27.35 -24.00
C ASN A 591 -15.50 -27.44 -24.49
N MET A 592 -14.83 -26.30 -24.70
CA MET A 592 -13.41 -26.29 -25.07
C MET A 592 -12.51 -26.90 -24.00
N LYS A 593 -12.79 -26.64 -22.70
CA LYS A 593 -12.07 -27.28 -21.60
C LYS A 593 -12.25 -28.79 -21.57
N ALA A 594 -13.48 -29.24 -21.74
CA ALA A 594 -13.80 -30.68 -21.79
C ALA A 594 -13.11 -31.38 -22.96
N GLU A 595 -13.11 -30.77 -24.13
CA GLU A 595 -12.43 -31.29 -25.33
C GLU A 595 -10.91 -31.37 -25.14
N TYR A 596 -10.30 -30.31 -24.61
CA TYR A 596 -8.87 -30.27 -24.28
C TYR A 596 -8.47 -31.32 -23.24
N MET A 597 -9.29 -31.50 -22.20
CA MET A 597 -9.05 -32.52 -21.17
C MET A 597 -9.17 -33.96 -21.73
N ASN A 598 -10.08 -34.19 -22.69
CA ASN A 598 -10.19 -35.47 -23.38
C ASN A 598 -8.95 -35.76 -24.24
N GLU A 599 -8.44 -34.75 -24.95
CA GLU A 599 -7.21 -34.87 -25.74
C GLU A 599 -6.00 -35.21 -24.85
N ILE A 600 -5.87 -34.55 -23.70
CA ILE A 600 -4.82 -34.85 -22.72
C ILE A 600 -4.93 -36.30 -22.21
N ARG A 601 -6.17 -36.78 -21.90
CA ARG A 601 -6.40 -38.16 -21.45
C ARG A 601 -5.99 -39.19 -22.53
N MET A 602 -6.32 -38.93 -23.78
CA MET A 602 -5.92 -39.80 -24.90
C MET A 602 -4.40 -39.83 -25.06
N ARG A 603 -3.73 -38.71 -25.09
CA ARG A 603 -2.27 -38.63 -25.18
C ARG A 603 -1.57 -39.32 -24.00
N LYS A 604 -2.10 -39.21 -22.79
CA LYS A 604 -1.60 -39.93 -21.61
C LYS A 604 -1.73 -41.46 -21.76
N HIS A 605 -2.88 -41.92 -22.26
CA HIS A 605 -3.11 -43.31 -22.52
C HIS A 605 -2.09 -43.87 -23.51
N ASP A 606 -1.80 -43.15 -24.57
CA ASP A 606 -0.86 -43.56 -25.62
C ASP A 606 0.62 -43.55 -25.14
N MET A 607 0.98 -42.65 -24.24
CA MET A 607 2.34 -42.57 -23.68
C MET A 607 2.64 -43.64 -22.61
N ARG A 608 1.65 -44.05 -21.84
CA ARG A 608 1.82 -45.04 -20.76
C ARG A 608 2.51 -46.37 -21.17
N PRO A 609 2.13 -47.06 -22.26
CA PRO A 609 2.79 -48.28 -22.69
C PRO A 609 4.25 -48.07 -23.02
N HIS A 610 4.58 -46.96 -23.67
CA HIS A 610 5.96 -46.61 -24.04
C HIS A 610 6.86 -46.38 -22.82
N LEU A 611 6.36 -45.66 -21.81
CA LEU A 611 7.07 -45.41 -20.55
C LEU A 611 7.25 -46.73 -19.75
N THR A 612 6.24 -47.60 -19.73
CA THR A 612 6.33 -48.91 -19.10
C THR A 612 7.39 -49.78 -19.75
N ASN A 613 7.46 -49.80 -21.09
CA ASN A 613 8.47 -50.51 -21.86
C ASN A 613 9.89 -50.00 -21.59
N LEU A 614 10.07 -48.69 -21.58
CA LEU A 614 11.37 -48.05 -21.27
C LEU A 614 11.83 -48.39 -19.84
N GLY A 615 10.92 -48.37 -18.86
CA GLY A 615 11.20 -48.80 -17.47
C GLY A 615 11.57 -50.25 -17.36
N SER A 616 10.94 -51.13 -18.16
CA SER A 616 11.23 -52.56 -18.19
C SER A 616 12.59 -52.84 -18.84
N ILE A 617 12.97 -52.11 -19.91
CA ILE A 617 14.28 -52.17 -20.52
C ILE A 617 15.35 -51.73 -19.52
N GLY A 618 15.16 -50.65 -18.79
CA GLY A 618 16.08 -50.18 -17.74
C GLY A 618 16.32 -51.24 -16.65
N ARG A 619 15.27 -51.93 -16.21
CA ARG A 619 15.40 -53.02 -15.21
C ARG A 619 16.13 -54.23 -15.78
N LEU A 620 15.87 -54.63 -17.03
CA LEU A 620 16.60 -55.67 -17.73
C LEU A 620 18.10 -55.34 -17.85
N MET A 621 18.40 -54.10 -18.22
CA MET A 621 19.81 -53.65 -18.29
C MET A 621 20.50 -53.75 -16.91
N GLN A 622 19.81 -53.36 -15.81
CA GLN A 622 20.32 -53.49 -14.46
C GLN A 622 20.62 -54.97 -14.09
N SER A 623 19.79 -55.93 -14.54
CA SER A 623 20.07 -57.36 -14.30
C SER A 623 21.27 -57.85 -15.07
N TYR A 624 21.44 -57.49 -16.34
CA TYR A 624 22.57 -57.89 -17.14
C TYR A 624 23.90 -57.26 -16.66
N ILE A 625 23.87 -56.05 -16.13
CA ILE A 625 25.05 -55.39 -15.55
C ILE A 625 25.55 -56.13 -14.31
N LYS A 626 24.63 -56.71 -13.52
CA LYS A 626 24.97 -57.53 -12.35
C LYS A 626 25.68 -58.85 -12.72
N GLU A 627 25.44 -59.36 -13.93
CA GLU A 627 26.05 -60.58 -14.42
C GLU A 627 27.43 -60.37 -15.10
N LEU A 628 27.89 -59.10 -15.24
CA LEU A 628 29.22 -58.75 -15.79
C LEU A 628 30.30 -59.01 -14.73
N ASP A 629 30.91 -60.18 -14.76
CA ASP A 629 32.05 -60.57 -13.90
C ASP A 629 33.39 -60.15 -14.56
N GLY A 630 34.30 -59.56 -13.77
CA GLY A 630 35.69 -59.30 -14.18
C GLY A 630 36.03 -57.93 -14.74
N MET A 631 35.08 -56.97 -14.84
CA MET A 631 35.31 -55.60 -15.32
C MET A 631 34.70 -54.52 -14.41
N PRO A 632 35.21 -54.27 -13.19
CA PRO A 632 34.55 -53.43 -12.19
C PRO A 632 34.39 -51.95 -12.60
N GLU A 633 35.31 -51.41 -13.38
CA GLU A 633 35.19 -50.01 -13.86
C GLU A 633 34.05 -49.83 -14.90
N LEU A 634 33.90 -50.80 -15.79
CA LEU A 634 32.85 -50.80 -16.81
C LEU A 634 31.48 -51.05 -16.15
N GLN A 635 31.43 -51.95 -15.23
CA GLN A 635 30.22 -52.29 -14.45
C GLN A 635 29.72 -51.06 -13.65
N ASN A 636 30.63 -50.31 -13.02
CA ASN A 636 30.29 -49.08 -12.31
C ASN A 636 29.76 -47.98 -13.24
N LYS A 637 30.43 -47.75 -14.38
CA LYS A 637 29.97 -46.76 -15.36
C LYS A 637 28.61 -47.10 -15.97
N LEU A 638 28.38 -48.38 -16.31
CA LEU A 638 27.09 -48.81 -16.86
C LEU A 638 26.02 -48.79 -15.82
N SER A 639 26.31 -49.14 -14.57
CA SER A 639 25.34 -49.03 -13.43
C SER A 639 24.90 -47.59 -13.21
N SER A 640 25.83 -46.60 -13.27
CA SER A 640 25.49 -45.19 -13.16
C SER A 640 24.57 -44.71 -14.29
N LEU A 641 24.91 -45.04 -15.54
CA LEU A 641 24.13 -44.66 -16.74
C LEU A 641 22.71 -45.26 -16.72
N VAL A 642 22.58 -46.51 -16.29
CA VAL A 642 21.28 -47.16 -16.22
C VAL A 642 20.47 -46.65 -15.04
N ALA A 643 21.08 -46.28 -13.93
CA ALA A 643 20.44 -45.62 -12.81
C ALA A 643 19.87 -44.26 -13.22
N GLU A 644 20.65 -43.46 -13.98
CA GLU A 644 20.17 -42.19 -14.55
C GLU A 644 19.00 -42.39 -15.53
N HIS A 645 19.07 -43.40 -16.39
CA HIS A 645 17.99 -43.72 -17.32
C HIS A 645 16.70 -44.11 -16.57
N VAL A 646 16.76 -44.97 -15.57
CA VAL A 646 15.61 -45.37 -14.76
C VAL A 646 15.00 -44.16 -14.07
N LYS A 647 15.82 -43.31 -13.47
CA LYS A 647 15.38 -42.07 -12.83
C LYS A 647 14.72 -41.08 -13.84
N ALA A 648 15.23 -40.96 -15.04
CA ALA A 648 14.64 -40.14 -16.10
C ALA A 648 13.26 -40.68 -16.53
N VAL A 649 13.12 -42.01 -16.69
CA VAL A 649 11.84 -42.66 -17.03
C VAL A 649 10.81 -42.50 -15.91
N GLU A 650 11.21 -42.62 -14.65
CA GLU A 650 10.35 -42.39 -13.49
C GLU A 650 9.89 -40.93 -13.44
N SER A 651 10.79 -39.97 -13.69
CA SER A 651 10.47 -38.55 -13.75
C SER A 651 9.48 -38.25 -14.88
N LEU A 652 9.67 -38.84 -16.07
CA LEU A 652 8.75 -38.71 -17.21
C LEU A 652 7.38 -39.36 -16.90
N SER A 653 7.35 -40.52 -16.24
CA SER A 653 6.13 -41.18 -15.83
C SER A 653 5.34 -40.34 -14.82
N ASN A 654 6.00 -39.72 -13.86
CA ASN A 654 5.40 -38.79 -12.91
C ASN A 654 4.86 -37.53 -13.61
N LEU A 655 5.59 -36.94 -14.54
CA LEU A 655 5.13 -35.80 -15.36
C LEU A 655 3.86 -36.15 -16.17
N VAL A 656 3.83 -37.33 -16.80
CA VAL A 656 2.67 -37.83 -17.56
C VAL A 656 1.48 -38.11 -16.62
N SER A 657 1.72 -38.55 -15.38
CA SER A 657 0.65 -38.79 -14.40
C SER A 657 0.01 -37.47 -13.95
N VAL A 658 0.79 -36.43 -13.73
CA VAL A 658 0.35 -35.09 -13.26
C VAL A 658 -0.48 -34.33 -14.34
N LEU A 659 -0.29 -34.61 -15.62
CA LEU A 659 -0.97 -33.91 -16.72
C LEU A 659 -2.50 -34.09 -16.79
N SER A 660 -3.11 -34.98 -16.02
CA SER A 660 -4.55 -35.32 -16.16
C SER A 660 -5.29 -35.55 -14.87
N GLU A 661 -4.67 -35.39 -13.69
CA GLU A 661 -5.38 -35.56 -12.43
C GLU A 661 -6.01 -34.22 -12.02
N GLU A 662 -7.33 -34.24 -11.73
CA GLU A 662 -7.92 -33.27 -10.81
C GLU A 662 -7.06 -33.33 -9.55
N GLN A 663 -6.60 -32.17 -9.06
CA GLN A 663 -5.77 -32.15 -7.86
C GLN A 663 -6.58 -32.76 -6.73
N THR A 664 -6.17 -33.94 -6.28
CA THR A 664 -6.71 -34.53 -5.07
C THR A 664 -6.00 -33.92 -3.88
N PHE A 665 -6.79 -33.35 -3.00
CA PHE A 665 -6.29 -32.79 -1.75
C PHE A 665 -6.39 -33.78 -0.61
N GLY A 666 -5.43 -33.75 0.33
CA GLY A 666 -5.42 -34.61 1.50
C GLY A 666 -6.47 -34.20 2.53
N LYS A 667 -6.65 -35.04 3.55
CA LYS A 667 -7.49 -34.69 4.71
C LYS A 667 -6.79 -33.64 5.54
N ALA A 668 -7.44 -32.50 5.77
CA ALA A 668 -6.90 -31.42 6.58
C ALA A 668 -6.63 -31.87 8.02
N GLU A 669 -5.48 -31.51 8.56
CA GLU A 669 -5.02 -31.71 9.93
C GLU A 669 -4.38 -30.43 10.44
N GLU A 670 -4.21 -30.28 11.74
CA GLU A 670 -3.52 -29.15 12.31
C GLU A 670 -2.02 -29.29 12.22
N ILE A 671 -1.35 -28.34 11.59
CA ILE A 671 0.10 -28.31 11.41
C ILE A 671 0.68 -27.11 12.16
N ASN A 672 1.70 -27.38 12.98
CA ASN A 672 2.51 -26.35 13.61
C ASN A 672 3.56 -25.84 12.62
N LEU A 673 3.34 -24.63 12.08
CA LEU A 673 4.23 -23.99 11.10
C LEU A 673 5.62 -23.73 11.67
N ASN A 674 5.71 -23.31 12.96
CA ASN A 674 6.98 -22.98 13.59
C ASN A 674 7.91 -24.21 13.65
N GLN A 675 7.38 -25.34 14.09
CA GLN A 675 8.16 -26.59 14.13
C GLN A 675 8.59 -27.01 12.72
N LEU A 676 7.68 -26.96 11.76
CA LEU A 676 7.94 -27.41 10.40
C LEU A 676 8.99 -26.54 9.70
N PHE A 677 8.92 -25.21 9.80
CA PHE A 677 9.91 -24.32 9.18
C PHE A 677 11.27 -24.35 9.90
N THR A 678 11.29 -24.52 11.22
CA THR A 678 12.53 -24.73 11.99
C THR A 678 13.23 -26.03 11.56
N ASP A 679 12.50 -27.13 11.37
CA ASP A 679 13.04 -28.40 10.91
C ASP A 679 13.54 -28.30 9.44
N LEU A 680 12.81 -27.55 8.60
CA LEU A 680 13.18 -27.30 7.22
C LEU A 680 14.47 -26.48 7.13
N GLU A 681 14.63 -25.44 7.93
CA GLU A 681 15.86 -24.62 8.02
C GLU A 681 17.06 -25.49 8.47
N LYS A 682 16.91 -26.28 9.55
CA LYS A 682 17.96 -27.16 10.08
C LYS A 682 18.39 -28.24 9.08
N SER A 683 17.46 -28.73 8.27
CA SER A 683 17.72 -29.79 7.27
C SER A 683 18.26 -29.24 5.93
N ASN A 684 18.19 -27.93 5.69
CA ASN A 684 18.67 -27.33 4.46
C ASN A 684 20.20 -27.46 4.32
N ASN A 685 20.64 -28.04 3.21
CA ASN A 685 22.04 -28.07 2.83
C ASN A 685 22.28 -27.16 1.62
N PRO A 686 22.88 -25.98 1.79
CA PRO A 686 23.10 -25.01 0.71
C PRO A 686 23.85 -25.54 -0.50
N LYS A 687 24.71 -26.55 -0.32
CA LYS A 687 25.45 -27.18 -1.43
C LYS A 687 24.55 -28.03 -2.32
N ILE A 688 23.42 -28.51 -1.81
CA ILE A 688 22.46 -29.35 -2.54
C ILE A 688 21.30 -28.48 -3.07
N SER A 689 20.75 -27.60 -2.23
CA SER A 689 19.62 -26.73 -2.57
C SER A 689 19.98 -25.59 -3.51
N GLY A 690 21.24 -25.14 -3.49
CA GLY A 690 21.72 -23.97 -4.23
C GLY A 690 21.48 -22.62 -3.52
N PHE A 691 20.89 -22.65 -2.29
CA PHE A 691 20.62 -21.47 -1.48
C PHE A 691 20.63 -21.81 0.01
N LYS A 692 20.83 -20.78 0.84
CA LYS A 692 20.64 -20.86 2.29
C LYS A 692 19.18 -20.58 2.61
N LEU A 693 18.56 -21.40 3.44
CA LEU A 693 17.21 -21.15 3.97
C LEU A 693 17.34 -20.49 5.34
N VAL A 694 16.52 -19.46 5.62
CA VAL A 694 16.48 -18.75 6.90
C VAL A 694 15.03 -18.54 7.29
N TYR A 695 14.69 -18.87 8.54
CA TYR A 695 13.33 -18.76 9.07
C TYR A 695 13.22 -17.69 10.15
N HIS A 696 12.17 -16.85 10.07
CA HIS A 696 11.90 -15.76 11.02
C HIS A 696 10.43 -15.70 11.41
N ILE A 697 10.19 -15.35 12.68
CA ILE A 697 8.84 -15.08 13.23
C ILE A 697 8.78 -13.63 13.71
N ASP A 698 7.72 -12.91 13.34
CA ASP A 698 7.43 -11.61 13.95
C ASP A 698 6.68 -11.79 15.29
N ARG A 699 7.41 -11.72 16.39
CA ARG A 699 6.89 -11.88 17.75
C ARG A 699 5.94 -10.78 18.17
N ASN A 700 6.22 -9.52 17.80
CA ASN A 700 5.40 -8.40 18.20
C ASN A 700 3.99 -8.51 17.59
N ALA A 701 3.86 -9.03 16.39
CA ALA A 701 2.59 -9.30 15.74
C ALA A 701 1.84 -10.48 16.41
N LEU A 702 2.58 -11.51 16.87
CA LEU A 702 2.00 -12.66 17.58
C LEU A 702 1.48 -12.26 18.97
N ASP A 703 2.27 -11.50 19.74
CA ASP A 703 1.89 -11.03 21.06
C ASP A 703 0.67 -10.08 21.00
N ALA A 704 0.61 -9.22 19.98
CA ALA A 704 -0.53 -8.32 19.75
C ALA A 704 -1.83 -9.06 19.35
N SER A 705 -1.74 -10.31 18.86
CA SER A 705 -2.90 -11.11 18.43
C SER A 705 -3.39 -12.13 19.47
N GLU A 706 -2.82 -12.13 20.67
CA GLU A 706 -3.14 -13.06 21.78
C GLU A 706 -2.91 -14.55 21.43
N ILE A 707 -2.01 -14.84 20.47
CA ILE A 707 -1.69 -16.19 20.02
C ILE A 707 -0.55 -16.82 20.85
N SER A 708 0.26 -15.99 21.56
CA SER A 708 1.37 -16.46 22.39
C SER A 708 1.06 -16.32 23.88
N ASN A 709 1.49 -17.27 24.71
CA ASN A 709 1.49 -17.16 26.17
C ASN A 709 2.83 -16.57 26.66
N GLU A 710 2.81 -15.71 27.68
CA GLU A 710 4.00 -15.03 28.23
C GLU A 710 5.15 -15.96 28.68
N ASP A 711 4.90 -17.27 28.86
CA ASP A 711 5.85 -18.26 29.36
C ASP A 711 6.53 -19.11 28.28
N ASP A 712 6.21 -18.92 26.98
CA ASP A 712 6.80 -19.75 25.92
C ASP A 712 8.22 -19.31 25.56
N SER A 713 9.18 -20.26 25.70
CA SER A 713 10.56 -20.10 25.24
C SER A 713 10.61 -19.94 23.71
N THR A 714 11.61 -19.22 23.22
CA THR A 714 11.74 -18.75 21.83
C THR A 714 11.59 -19.81 20.73
N GLU A 715 11.73 -21.09 21.04
CA GLU A 715 11.75 -22.18 20.06
C GLU A 715 10.37 -22.89 19.86
N ASN A 716 9.36 -22.63 20.70
CA ASN A 716 8.16 -23.44 20.76
C ASN A 716 6.83 -22.66 20.65
N ILE A 717 6.82 -21.49 20.00
CA ILE A 717 5.54 -20.79 19.77
C ILE A 717 4.67 -21.62 18.82
N PRO A 718 3.48 -22.09 19.24
CA PRO A 718 2.61 -22.89 18.39
C PRO A 718 1.90 -22.02 17.35
N LEU A 719 2.15 -22.23 16.06
CA LEU A 719 1.50 -21.56 14.94
C LEU A 719 0.68 -22.59 14.15
N TYR A 720 -0.60 -22.77 14.48
CA TYR A 720 -1.43 -23.81 13.88
C TYR A 720 -2.24 -23.34 12.67
N VAL A 721 -2.09 -24.07 11.55
CA VAL A 721 -2.95 -23.98 10.35
C VAL A 721 -3.63 -25.31 10.08
N LYS A 722 -4.85 -25.28 9.55
CA LYS A 722 -5.63 -26.46 9.20
C LYS A 722 -5.49 -26.78 7.72
N ILE A 723 -4.51 -27.64 7.39
CA ILE A 723 -4.16 -28.04 6.02
C ILE A 723 -3.65 -29.51 6.04
N ALA A 724 -3.79 -30.24 4.94
CA ALA A 724 -3.18 -31.58 4.86
C ALA A 724 -1.65 -31.42 4.74
N ARG A 725 -0.90 -32.20 5.52
CA ARG A 725 0.56 -32.14 5.56
C ARG A 725 1.19 -32.31 4.17
N ILE A 726 0.70 -33.27 3.41
CA ILE A 726 1.18 -33.55 2.05
C ILE A 726 0.98 -32.34 1.11
N ASP A 727 -0.13 -31.64 1.25
CA ASP A 727 -0.44 -30.46 0.42
C ASP A 727 0.40 -29.26 0.85
N PHE A 728 0.65 -29.09 2.15
CA PHE A 728 1.54 -28.06 2.66
C PHE A 728 2.99 -28.29 2.23
N GLU A 729 3.50 -29.52 2.36
CA GLU A 729 4.84 -29.87 1.87
C GLU A 729 4.96 -29.67 0.36
N ARG A 730 3.91 -29.99 -0.39
CA ARG A 730 3.85 -29.73 -1.84
C ARG A 730 3.83 -28.25 -2.19
N LEU A 731 3.11 -27.44 -1.41
CA LEU A 731 3.09 -25.97 -1.52
C LEU A 731 4.50 -25.39 -1.34
N VAL A 732 5.13 -25.70 -0.20
CA VAL A 732 6.48 -25.23 0.13
C VAL A 732 7.52 -25.70 -0.88
N SER A 733 7.45 -26.98 -1.27
CA SER A 733 8.36 -27.57 -2.27
C SER A 733 8.27 -26.84 -3.62
N ASN A 734 7.06 -26.50 -4.09
CA ASN A 734 6.91 -25.75 -5.35
C ASN A 734 7.45 -24.33 -5.25
N ILE A 735 7.33 -23.65 -4.10
CA ILE A 735 7.89 -22.32 -3.89
C ILE A 735 9.43 -22.37 -3.88
N LEU A 736 10.01 -23.32 -3.15
CA LEU A 736 11.47 -23.47 -3.06
C LEU A 736 12.08 -23.92 -4.40
N GLU A 737 11.37 -24.78 -5.15
CA GLU A 737 11.80 -25.21 -6.49
C GLU A 737 11.73 -24.05 -7.49
N ASN A 738 10.72 -23.17 -7.40
CA ASN A 738 10.68 -21.95 -8.20
C ASN A 738 11.86 -21.02 -7.88
N ALA A 739 12.22 -20.85 -6.58
CA ALA A 739 13.39 -20.09 -6.20
C ALA A 739 14.68 -20.71 -6.80
N ARG A 740 14.83 -22.04 -6.71
CA ARG A 740 15.98 -22.75 -7.26
C ARG A 740 16.09 -22.61 -8.78
N THR A 741 14.96 -22.84 -9.50
CA THR A 741 14.95 -22.98 -10.96
C THR A 741 14.95 -21.63 -11.67
N HIS A 742 14.33 -20.60 -11.07
CA HIS A 742 14.15 -19.28 -11.65
C HIS A 742 14.95 -18.20 -10.92
N GLY A 743 14.87 -18.18 -9.59
CA GLY A 743 15.53 -17.16 -8.77
C GLY A 743 17.06 -17.30 -8.81
N PHE A 744 17.60 -18.51 -8.73
CA PHE A 744 19.04 -18.75 -8.66
C PHE A 744 19.63 -19.37 -9.93
N ALA A 745 18.87 -19.42 -11.02
CA ALA A 745 19.37 -19.91 -12.31
C ALA A 745 20.53 -19.05 -12.84
N ASN A 746 21.61 -19.72 -13.31
CA ASN A 746 22.79 -19.10 -13.94
C ASN A 746 23.57 -18.11 -13.05
N ARG A 747 23.44 -18.18 -11.71
CA ARG A 747 24.31 -17.41 -10.80
C ARG A 747 25.59 -18.17 -10.50
N GLU A 748 26.73 -17.49 -10.62
CA GLU A 748 28.05 -18.02 -10.26
C GLU A 748 28.38 -17.80 -8.78
N ASP A 749 27.62 -16.93 -8.09
CA ASP A 749 27.80 -16.65 -6.66
C ASP A 749 26.98 -17.61 -5.78
N ASN A 750 27.64 -18.24 -4.82
CA ASN A 750 26.98 -19.15 -3.84
C ASN A 750 26.20 -18.39 -2.73
N ASN A 751 25.73 -17.16 -3.00
CA ASN A 751 25.11 -16.27 -2.02
C ASN A 751 23.57 -16.26 -2.09
N GLY A 752 22.93 -17.28 -2.68
CA GLY A 752 21.49 -17.41 -2.71
C GLY A 752 20.91 -17.59 -1.31
N VAL A 753 19.90 -16.81 -0.96
CA VAL A 753 19.16 -16.90 0.30
C VAL A 753 17.67 -16.91 0.01
N VAL A 754 16.96 -17.85 0.63
CA VAL A 754 15.50 -17.82 0.74
C VAL A 754 15.16 -17.59 2.21
N SER A 755 14.46 -16.50 2.49
CA SER A 755 13.99 -16.15 3.84
C SER A 755 12.49 -16.42 3.94
N ILE A 756 12.07 -17.10 4.99
CA ILE A 756 10.66 -17.36 5.30
C ILE A 756 10.28 -16.49 6.50
N PHE A 757 9.36 -15.56 6.30
CA PHE A 757 8.83 -14.72 7.38
C PHE A 757 7.39 -15.10 7.68
N VAL A 758 7.09 -15.35 8.95
CA VAL A 758 5.73 -15.61 9.41
C VAL A 758 5.29 -14.49 10.33
N THR A 759 4.16 -13.88 9.99
CA THR A 759 3.50 -12.81 10.77
C THR A 759 1.99 -13.04 10.81
N VAL A 760 1.27 -12.33 11.67
CA VAL A 760 -0.19 -12.39 11.74
C VAL A 760 -0.80 -11.26 10.93
N ASN A 761 -1.73 -11.59 10.05
CA ASN A 761 -2.59 -10.64 9.38
C ASN A 761 -3.92 -10.55 10.13
N SER A 762 -4.04 -9.53 11.00
CA SER A 762 -5.21 -9.33 11.84
C SER A 762 -6.47 -8.91 11.07
N GLU A 763 -6.33 -8.40 9.83
CA GLU A 763 -7.49 -8.03 8.99
C GLU A 763 -8.28 -9.25 8.51
N ASN A 764 -7.57 -10.36 8.26
CA ASN A 764 -8.14 -11.57 7.66
C ASN A 764 -8.07 -12.81 8.60
N ASP A 765 -7.67 -12.65 9.85
CA ASP A 765 -7.45 -13.74 10.82
C ASP A 765 -6.62 -14.90 10.22
N SER A 766 -5.46 -14.55 9.63
CA SER A 766 -4.62 -15.49 8.90
C SER A 766 -3.14 -15.31 9.24
N PHE A 767 -2.36 -16.40 9.13
CA PHE A 767 -0.91 -16.27 9.05
C PHE A 767 -0.51 -15.80 7.66
N GLN A 768 0.30 -14.74 7.61
CA GLN A 768 1.01 -14.31 6.42
C GLN A 768 2.39 -14.96 6.42
N ILE A 769 2.67 -15.73 5.38
CA ILE A 769 3.93 -16.43 5.17
C ILE A 769 4.57 -15.86 3.92
N ASP A 770 5.63 -15.09 4.09
CA ASP A 770 6.38 -14.49 2.99
C ASP A 770 7.65 -15.29 2.70
N PHE A 771 7.72 -15.85 1.50
CA PHE A 771 8.92 -16.51 0.97
C PHE A 771 9.66 -15.50 0.10
N ILE A 772 10.79 -15.01 0.62
CA ILE A 772 11.58 -13.94 0.00
C ILE A 772 12.88 -14.54 -0.52
N ASN A 773 13.14 -14.41 -1.81
CA ASN A 773 14.42 -14.83 -2.39
C ASN A 773 15.17 -13.66 -3.01
N ASN A 774 16.49 -13.60 -2.76
CA ASN A 774 17.39 -12.59 -3.29
C ASN A 774 17.96 -12.96 -4.67
N GLY A 775 17.21 -13.73 -5.44
CA GLY A 775 17.61 -14.24 -6.75
C GLY A 775 17.36 -13.27 -7.89
N ASN A 776 17.19 -13.84 -9.08
CA ASN A 776 16.79 -13.07 -10.25
C ASN A 776 15.39 -12.45 -10.05
N PRO A 777 15.15 -11.24 -10.56
CA PRO A 777 13.84 -10.61 -10.44
C PRO A 777 12.76 -11.38 -11.20
N LEU A 778 11.51 -11.15 -10.83
CA LEU A 778 10.36 -11.65 -11.57
C LEU A 778 10.42 -11.13 -13.02
N PRO A 779 10.08 -11.98 -14.00
CA PRO A 779 10.00 -11.54 -15.39
C PRO A 779 8.97 -10.42 -15.58
N ASP A 780 9.24 -9.52 -16.54
CA ASP A 780 8.37 -8.39 -16.85
C ASP A 780 6.92 -8.84 -17.12
N GLY A 781 5.98 -8.18 -16.45
CA GLY A 781 4.55 -8.45 -16.57
C GLY A 781 4.07 -9.70 -15.80
N MET A 782 4.93 -10.35 -15.00
CA MET A 782 4.49 -11.39 -14.06
C MET A 782 3.75 -10.73 -12.88
N ASN A 783 2.57 -11.22 -12.60
CA ASN A 783 1.73 -10.77 -11.49
C ASN A 783 0.93 -11.96 -10.93
N LYS A 784 0.19 -11.76 -9.83
CA LYS A 784 -0.65 -12.77 -9.19
C LYS A 784 -1.48 -13.60 -10.19
N MET A 785 -2.15 -12.93 -11.15
CA MET A 785 -3.01 -13.59 -12.12
C MET A 785 -2.22 -14.50 -13.05
N ARG A 786 -1.14 -14.01 -13.65
CA ARG A 786 -0.29 -14.79 -14.57
C ARG A 786 0.44 -15.91 -13.86
N PHE A 787 0.96 -15.66 -12.66
CA PHE A 787 1.64 -16.67 -11.85
C PHE A 787 0.76 -17.88 -11.56
N GLY A 788 -0.54 -17.67 -11.29
CA GLY A 788 -1.51 -18.71 -11.04
C GLY A 788 -2.10 -19.40 -12.27
N LEU A 789 -1.67 -19.05 -13.50
CA LEU A 789 -2.13 -19.71 -14.72
C LEU A 789 -1.40 -21.04 -14.95
N ARG A 790 -2.16 -22.07 -15.34
CA ARG A 790 -1.60 -23.40 -15.65
C ARG A 790 -0.77 -23.35 -16.94
N GLY A 791 0.46 -23.81 -16.86
CA GLY A 791 1.36 -23.87 -18.01
C GLY A 791 2.02 -22.55 -18.37
N GLU A 792 1.80 -21.48 -17.61
CA GLU A 792 2.42 -20.17 -17.82
C GLU A 792 3.93 -20.28 -17.56
N LYS A 793 4.72 -19.92 -18.58
CA LYS A 793 6.18 -19.91 -18.53
C LYS A 793 6.65 -18.47 -18.74
N ALA A 794 7.43 -17.97 -17.81
CA ALA A 794 8.08 -16.68 -17.96
C ALA A 794 9.60 -16.85 -17.95
N GLY A 795 10.29 -16.23 -18.90
CA GLY A 795 11.74 -16.32 -19.05
C GLY A 795 12.25 -17.58 -19.76
N ASN A 796 13.59 -17.66 -19.94
CA ASN A 796 14.28 -18.75 -20.66
C ASN A 796 14.71 -19.93 -19.77
N THR A 797 14.27 -19.96 -18.50
CA THR A 797 14.63 -21.02 -17.55
C THR A 797 13.65 -22.18 -17.70
N GLY A 798 14.16 -23.39 -17.94
CA GLY A 798 13.35 -24.58 -18.16
C GLY A 798 12.49 -24.95 -16.95
N GLY A 799 11.17 -24.98 -17.11
CA GLY A 799 10.19 -25.43 -16.12
C GLY A 799 8.89 -25.86 -16.80
N THR A 800 7.99 -26.56 -16.10
CA THR A 800 6.69 -27.01 -16.63
C THR A 800 5.65 -25.90 -16.69
N GLY A 801 5.87 -24.76 -16.00
CA GLY A 801 4.89 -23.69 -15.84
C GLY A 801 3.70 -24.04 -14.94
N ASN A 802 3.77 -25.13 -14.18
CA ASN A 802 2.68 -25.60 -13.32
C ASN A 802 2.86 -25.23 -11.84
N GLY A 803 4.06 -24.83 -11.40
CA GLY A 803 4.36 -24.55 -10.00
C GLY A 803 3.45 -23.48 -9.39
N GLY A 804 3.28 -22.35 -10.07
CA GLY A 804 2.39 -21.27 -9.62
C GLY A 804 0.93 -21.69 -9.56
N TYR A 805 0.46 -22.47 -10.55
CA TYR A 805 -0.89 -23.03 -10.53
C TYR A 805 -1.13 -23.98 -9.36
N ILE A 806 -0.13 -24.80 -9.01
CA ILE A 806 -0.22 -25.75 -7.87
C ILE A 806 -0.30 -24.94 -6.56
N ILE A 807 0.54 -23.90 -6.40
CA ILE A 807 0.52 -23.02 -5.24
C ILE A 807 -0.87 -22.39 -5.09
N LYS A 808 -1.38 -21.76 -6.15
CA LYS A 808 -2.73 -21.19 -6.19
C LYS A 808 -3.80 -22.20 -5.76
N SER A 809 -3.83 -23.36 -6.40
CA SER A 809 -4.88 -24.36 -6.18
C SER A 809 -4.90 -24.92 -4.75
N ILE A 810 -3.72 -25.10 -4.13
CA ILE A 810 -3.63 -25.52 -2.74
C ILE A 810 -4.14 -24.42 -1.81
N VAL A 811 -3.65 -23.20 -1.99
CA VAL A 811 -3.99 -22.08 -1.12
C VAL A 811 -5.49 -21.77 -1.18
N GLU A 812 -6.08 -21.71 -2.39
CA GLU A 812 -7.52 -21.48 -2.57
C GLU A 812 -8.38 -22.63 -2.00
N HIS A 813 -7.93 -23.91 -2.10
CA HIS A 813 -8.63 -25.04 -1.50
C HIS A 813 -8.78 -24.91 0.02
N TYR A 814 -7.74 -24.43 0.70
CA TYR A 814 -7.74 -24.21 2.14
C TYR A 814 -8.20 -22.80 2.55
N LYS A 815 -8.96 -22.12 1.67
CA LYS A 815 -9.56 -20.79 1.91
C LYS A 815 -8.54 -19.68 2.23
N GLY A 816 -7.32 -19.87 1.78
CA GLY A 816 -6.26 -18.88 1.86
C GLY A 816 -6.23 -17.96 0.64
N ASP A 817 -5.25 -17.09 0.59
CA ASP A 817 -4.91 -16.25 -0.57
C ASP A 817 -3.39 -16.24 -0.79
N TYR A 818 -2.95 -15.84 -1.98
CA TYR A 818 -1.53 -15.74 -2.30
C TYR A 818 -1.28 -14.47 -3.10
N ASP A 819 -0.04 -14.01 -3.10
CA ASP A 819 0.41 -12.94 -3.98
C ASP A 819 1.84 -13.18 -4.43
N VAL A 820 2.25 -12.56 -5.54
CA VAL A 820 3.61 -12.57 -6.04
C VAL A 820 3.99 -11.19 -6.55
N PHE A 821 5.08 -10.66 -6.01
CA PHE A 821 5.52 -9.29 -6.31
C PHE A 821 7.02 -9.13 -6.06
N MET A 822 7.56 -8.01 -6.47
CA MET A 822 8.91 -7.59 -6.13
C MET A 822 8.87 -6.67 -4.91
N ASP A 823 9.72 -6.92 -3.93
CA ASP A 823 10.02 -6.01 -2.83
C ASP A 823 11.49 -5.59 -2.95
N ALA A 824 11.72 -4.34 -3.36
CA ALA A 824 13.02 -3.87 -3.85
C ALA A 824 13.56 -4.78 -4.97
N ASP A 825 14.69 -5.46 -4.74
CA ASP A 825 15.28 -6.40 -5.70
C ASP A 825 14.92 -7.86 -5.43
N ASP A 826 14.08 -8.13 -4.39
CA ASP A 826 13.73 -9.49 -4.00
C ASP A 826 12.39 -9.94 -4.57
N THR A 827 12.33 -11.18 -4.98
CA THR A 827 11.06 -11.83 -5.34
C THR A 827 10.38 -12.32 -4.08
N VAL A 828 9.13 -11.89 -3.85
CA VAL A 828 8.29 -12.32 -2.73
C VAL A 828 7.14 -13.16 -3.24
N ILE A 829 6.99 -14.36 -2.68
CA ILE A 829 5.78 -15.18 -2.80
C ILE A 829 5.11 -15.16 -1.43
N ARG A 830 3.98 -14.50 -1.34
CA ARG A 830 3.16 -14.39 -0.13
C ARG A 830 2.07 -15.43 -0.13
N VAL A 831 1.89 -16.10 1.00
CA VAL A 831 0.81 -17.06 1.23
C VAL A 831 0.06 -16.65 2.49
N LEU A 832 -1.25 -16.56 2.41
CA LEU A 832 -2.15 -16.29 3.54
C LEU A 832 -2.92 -17.57 3.84
N LEU A 833 -2.81 -18.09 5.06
CA LEU A 833 -3.56 -19.28 5.50
C LEU A 833 -4.36 -18.96 6.77
N PRO A 834 -5.63 -19.35 6.86
CA PRO A 834 -6.45 -19.13 8.05
C PRO A 834 -5.83 -19.72 9.32
N ILE A 835 -5.86 -18.98 10.42
CA ILE A 835 -5.40 -19.43 11.74
C ILE A 835 -6.36 -20.53 12.25
N SER A 836 -5.82 -21.68 12.70
CA SER A 836 -6.62 -22.68 13.40
C SER A 836 -6.70 -22.32 14.88
N ARG A 837 -7.87 -21.83 15.32
CA ARG A 837 -8.07 -21.44 16.73
C ARG A 837 -8.45 -22.63 17.63
N GLU A 838 -8.76 -23.80 17.06
CA GLU A 838 -9.13 -25.01 17.84
C GLU A 838 -8.03 -25.48 18.80
N SER A 839 -6.77 -25.15 18.54
CA SER A 839 -5.61 -25.52 19.38
C SER A 839 -5.17 -24.43 20.36
N TYR A 840 -5.80 -23.24 20.32
CA TYR A 840 -5.51 -22.13 21.27
C TYR A 840 -6.60 -22.03 22.37
N GLU A 841 -7.77 -22.70 22.18
CA GLU A 841 -8.81 -22.89 23.20
C GLU A 841 -8.50 -24.10 24.11
#